data_82a6548139d4e2feef96dad214f3a041
#
_entry.id   82a6548139d4e2feef96dad214f3a041
#
_cell.length_a   1.000
_cell.length_b   1.000
_cell.length_c   1.000
_cell.angle_alpha   90.00
_cell.angle_beta   90.00
_cell.angle_gamma   90.00
#
_symmetry.space_group_name_H-M   'P 1'
#
loop_
_entity.id
_entity.type
_entity.pdbx_description
1 polymer ?
#
loop_
_entity_poly.entity_id
_entity_poly.type
_entity_poly.pdbx_seq_one_letter_code
_entity_poly.pdbx_strand_id
1 'polypeptide(L)'
;MRTSDFQGKVFPVTGGVKIVKKMELTREEILTEIINKPLPLAEEQAKVVTSEAKHIRVIAGAGTGKTETLTRRLLYLLLYEGVSPESIVAFTFTEKAAASMKTRIYSRIRELTGENFPELSGMYIGTIHAYCLHLLHNYFGYSEFNVLDENQEVALLFRVGHELGIRENVQGRNYLQKCLNFTQAVNIVYNELIDRKRLSEKCDIFHSLLCDYEELLDRYRLLTFGRMIDLAIQNLKKESNRVSYIQYLMVDEYQDINRAQEELIRLLGREASVFVVGDPRQSIYQWRGSDERFFEEFEKCFPGVQTFYLMENRRSVPPIVRAANYFENTFKKGYGPISAKRKDQGFVGLVSLPDPEEEARWVVKEIASAVRSGKCRFKDCAILLRSVANYSVPFINELRRRDIPYLVGGNVGLFFREEAQAMGCLFAWLGKDGFWQAGGSEIRGDLLVQKGVALWSKATGIALDREKIYSELREWREEVLQGKYQNLIQVFHRLLVILGYLKLDPSHSLHAVLMANLGRFSSILFDYESSYRLGGAGVEWNEVVRGLCWYMNAYARGAYEEHSIEDYLTTDAVFISTVHQAKGLEWPVVFVSSVVNARFPSMRAGKEKDWLLPRNLFDAKRYEGSIEEERKLFYVALTRAKNVLCVTYFRTNRSKKGNIVSRRPSVFVEELSEVLPVHTDDAYITFGEIDKSEGEVFQALSLPQVVAYFRCPHFYRLRELWQYRPGLAEELDYGRSLYNCLRMSVELIKAGEKPHRAVERAMTEKFFLPFAGEKKSSAMKQKASATLLEFVENNLDELMKIDKMKAQIELPTDNAVLAGSIDAILEDSEDSAVWMCRTSQEVVTPEEIEFQLGLYALFIKLAQGYIPRTFFVDLGNATVEEFPADEEKVEVVAEKLKDILTGIRSGDFEVSQKKEHCAKCDYSGICRFCDGGSSPPSPKKRVRR
;
A
#
# COMPACT_ATOMS: atom_id res chain seq x y z
N MET A 1 -20.62 -18.30 -31.04
CA MET A 1 -20.92 -19.70 -30.72
C MET A 1 -21.00 -19.83 -29.21
N ARG A 2 -22.00 -20.50 -28.71
CA ARG A 2 -22.48 -20.47 -27.32
C ARG A 2 -21.44 -20.92 -26.30
N THR A 3 -21.17 -20.11 -25.27
CA THR A 3 -20.34 -20.36 -24.07
C THR A 3 -21.16 -21.06 -22.99
N SER A 4 -21.63 -22.27 -23.23
CA SER A 4 -22.54 -22.94 -22.28
C SER A 4 -22.11 -24.35 -21.87
N ASP A 5 -20.81 -24.69 -21.82
CA ASP A 5 -20.37 -26.01 -21.33
C ASP A 5 -19.00 -25.98 -20.63
N PHE A 6 -18.84 -25.08 -19.65
CA PHE A 6 -17.78 -25.20 -18.65
C PHE A 6 -18.39 -25.30 -17.24
N GLN A 7 -18.99 -26.42 -16.96
CA GLN A 7 -19.17 -26.84 -15.57
C GLN A 7 -17.83 -27.31 -15.02
N GLY A 8 -17.00 -26.38 -14.56
CA GLY A 8 -15.91 -26.70 -13.68
C GLY A 8 -16.48 -27.31 -12.41
N LYS A 9 -16.36 -28.60 -12.26
CA LYS A 9 -16.64 -29.30 -10.99
C LYS A 9 -15.78 -28.64 -9.93
N VAL A 10 -16.38 -27.94 -9.00
CA VAL A 10 -15.79 -27.63 -7.71
C VAL A 10 -15.62 -28.98 -7.04
N PHE A 11 -14.41 -29.54 -7.10
CA PHE A 11 -14.07 -30.66 -6.24
C PHE A 11 -14.07 -30.12 -4.82
N PRO A 12 -14.84 -30.69 -3.90
CA PRO A 12 -14.67 -30.39 -2.50
C PRO A 12 -13.25 -30.80 -2.14
N VAL A 13 -12.46 -29.86 -1.65
CA VAL A 13 -11.19 -30.17 -1.01
C VAL A 13 -11.51 -30.96 0.24
N THR A 14 -11.52 -32.29 0.09
CA THR A 14 -11.68 -33.24 1.20
C THR A 14 -10.32 -33.42 1.88
N GLY A 15 -9.89 -32.40 2.54
CA GLY A 15 -8.69 -32.34 3.36
C GLY A 15 -8.89 -31.32 4.47
N GLY A 16 -10.07 -31.31 5.09
CA GLY A 16 -10.24 -30.55 6.33
C GLY A 16 -9.29 -31.14 7.38
N VAL A 17 -8.12 -30.54 7.52
CA VAL A 17 -7.24 -30.80 8.64
C VAL A 17 -8.08 -30.55 9.89
N LYS A 18 -8.39 -31.60 10.60
CA LYS A 18 -9.05 -31.52 11.91
C LYS A 18 -8.08 -30.88 12.86
N ILE A 19 -8.07 -29.53 12.90
CA ILE A 19 -7.27 -28.69 13.80
C ILE A 19 -7.38 -29.20 15.24
N VAL A 20 -8.56 -29.68 15.61
CA VAL A 20 -8.92 -30.13 16.95
C VAL A 20 -8.24 -31.46 17.37
N LYS A 21 -7.68 -32.28 16.48
CA LYS A 21 -7.14 -33.59 16.85
C LYS A 21 -5.72 -33.60 17.43
N LYS A 22 -4.99 -32.47 17.46
CA LYS A 22 -3.63 -32.38 17.99
C LYS A 22 -3.46 -31.46 19.22
N MET A 23 -4.54 -30.85 19.73
CA MET A 23 -4.43 -29.97 20.90
C MET A 23 -4.55 -30.80 22.20
N GLU A 24 -3.61 -30.57 23.13
CA GLU A 24 -3.68 -31.13 24.47
C GLU A 24 -4.73 -30.44 25.36
N LEU A 25 -5.25 -29.27 24.91
CA LEU A 25 -6.24 -28.46 25.62
C LEU A 25 -7.67 -28.88 25.31
N THR A 26 -8.52 -28.85 26.32
CA THR A 26 -9.97 -29.03 26.18
C THR A 26 -10.60 -27.80 25.50
N ARG A 27 -11.82 -27.95 24.94
CA ARG A 27 -12.58 -26.82 24.37
C ARG A 27 -12.80 -25.69 25.39
N GLU A 28 -13.06 -26.02 26.67
CA GLU A 28 -13.26 -25.03 27.74
C GLU A 28 -11.97 -24.27 28.07
N GLU A 29 -10.82 -24.95 28.06
CA GLU A 29 -9.52 -24.33 28.27
C GLU A 29 -9.17 -23.40 27.08
N ILE A 30 -9.42 -23.81 25.84
CA ILE A 30 -9.26 -22.97 24.63
C ILE A 30 -10.11 -21.70 24.76
N LEU A 31 -11.39 -21.82 25.12
CA LEU A 31 -12.26 -20.68 25.30
C LEU A 31 -11.76 -19.74 26.39
N THR A 32 -11.31 -20.31 27.51
CA THR A 32 -10.74 -19.55 28.64
C THR A 32 -9.49 -18.78 28.21
N GLU A 33 -8.61 -19.39 27.45
CA GLU A 33 -7.42 -18.74 26.90
C GLU A 33 -7.75 -17.62 25.91
N ILE A 34 -8.71 -17.87 24.99
CA ILE A 34 -9.17 -16.86 24.01
C ILE A 34 -9.75 -15.64 24.74
N ILE A 35 -10.47 -15.81 25.85
CA ILE A 35 -11.11 -14.70 26.56
C ILE A 35 -10.11 -13.95 27.44
N ASN A 36 -9.15 -14.65 28.09
CA ASN A 36 -8.34 -14.05 29.15
C ASN A 36 -6.94 -13.59 28.73
N LYS A 37 -6.39 -14.10 27.63
CA LYS A 37 -5.00 -13.75 27.24
C LYS A 37 -4.93 -12.95 25.95
N PRO A 38 -3.97 -11.99 25.80
CA PRO A 38 -2.96 -11.57 26.79
C PRO A 38 -3.53 -10.75 27.94
N LEU A 39 -4.67 -10.12 27.69
CA LEU A 39 -5.42 -9.35 28.68
C LEU A 39 -6.88 -9.79 28.63
N PRO A 40 -7.57 -9.86 29.76
CA PRO A 40 -8.99 -10.22 29.80
C PRO A 40 -9.82 -9.28 28.93
N LEU A 41 -10.71 -9.87 28.14
CA LEU A 41 -11.74 -9.12 27.40
C LEU A 41 -12.67 -8.41 28.39
N ALA A 42 -13.26 -7.30 27.98
CA ALA A 42 -14.44 -6.77 28.65
C ALA A 42 -15.62 -7.72 28.46
N GLU A 43 -16.59 -7.67 29.37
CA GLU A 43 -17.78 -8.52 29.29
C GLU A 43 -18.49 -8.42 27.94
N GLU A 44 -18.66 -7.21 27.43
CA GLU A 44 -19.29 -6.99 26.13
C GLU A 44 -18.44 -7.53 24.97
N GLN A 45 -17.12 -7.42 25.05
CA GLN A 45 -16.21 -8.03 24.04
C GLN A 45 -16.33 -9.56 24.05
N ALA A 46 -16.38 -10.18 25.25
CA ALA A 46 -16.56 -11.61 25.38
C ALA A 46 -17.88 -12.08 24.78
N LYS A 47 -18.98 -11.35 25.04
CA LYS A 47 -20.30 -11.63 24.42
C LYS A 47 -20.25 -11.57 22.89
N VAL A 48 -19.53 -10.61 22.31
CA VAL A 48 -19.32 -10.49 20.86
C VAL A 48 -18.55 -11.69 20.32
N VAL A 49 -17.47 -12.08 21.00
CA VAL A 49 -16.58 -13.16 20.56
C VAL A 49 -17.32 -14.51 20.54
N THR A 50 -18.18 -14.77 21.51
CA THR A 50 -18.88 -16.05 21.67
C THR A 50 -20.31 -16.06 21.13
N SER A 51 -20.76 -14.98 20.48
CA SER A 51 -22.13 -14.90 19.96
C SER A 51 -22.39 -15.94 18.87
N GLU A 52 -23.53 -16.63 18.94
CA GLU A 52 -24.03 -17.58 17.94
C GLU A 52 -24.92 -16.94 16.87
N ALA A 53 -25.11 -15.61 16.91
CA ALA A 53 -25.92 -14.91 15.94
C ALA A 53 -25.34 -15.04 14.52
N LYS A 54 -26.18 -15.31 13.53
CA LYS A 54 -25.76 -15.40 12.13
C LYS A 54 -25.16 -14.10 11.63
N HIS A 55 -25.77 -12.97 11.98
CA HIS A 55 -25.28 -11.65 11.59
C HIS A 55 -25.02 -10.80 12.84
N ILE A 56 -23.84 -10.18 12.89
CA ILE A 56 -23.38 -9.42 14.05
C ILE A 56 -22.94 -8.03 13.58
N ARG A 57 -23.46 -7.00 14.25
CA ARG A 57 -23.02 -5.61 14.10
C ARG A 57 -22.44 -5.10 15.40
N VAL A 58 -21.20 -4.61 15.37
CA VAL A 58 -20.52 -4.09 16.55
C VAL A 58 -20.26 -2.59 16.40
N ILE A 59 -20.94 -1.77 17.19
CA ILE A 59 -20.71 -0.33 17.30
C ILE A 59 -19.66 -0.11 18.39
N ALA A 60 -18.46 0.30 17.99
CA ALA A 60 -17.29 0.31 18.88
C ALA A 60 -16.60 1.67 18.87
N GLY A 61 -16.57 2.33 20.01
CA GLY A 61 -15.92 3.64 20.15
C GLY A 61 -14.41 3.63 19.93
N ALA A 62 -13.81 4.81 19.90
CA ALA A 62 -12.36 4.95 19.79
C ALA A 62 -11.65 4.26 20.95
N GLY A 63 -10.62 3.45 20.67
CA GLY A 63 -9.81 2.79 21.70
C GLY A 63 -10.49 1.67 22.49
N THR A 64 -11.64 1.17 22.02
CA THR A 64 -12.40 0.10 22.70
C THR A 64 -11.97 -1.33 22.29
N GLY A 65 -10.92 -1.48 21.49
CA GLY A 65 -10.39 -2.77 21.10
C GLY A 65 -11.15 -3.46 19.95
N LYS A 66 -11.66 -2.72 18.96
CA LYS A 66 -12.31 -3.26 17.75
C LYS A 66 -11.53 -4.42 17.13
N THR A 67 -10.30 -4.15 16.73
CA THR A 67 -9.44 -5.13 16.04
C THR A 67 -9.11 -6.32 16.92
N GLU A 68 -8.93 -6.13 18.23
CA GLU A 68 -8.71 -7.21 19.18
C GLU A 68 -9.94 -8.12 19.29
N THR A 69 -11.14 -7.54 19.36
CA THR A 69 -12.40 -8.30 19.40
C THR A 69 -12.58 -9.14 18.14
N LEU A 70 -12.30 -8.56 16.97
CA LEU A 70 -12.37 -9.25 15.69
C LEU A 70 -11.32 -10.37 15.60
N THR A 71 -10.08 -10.13 16.03
CA THR A 71 -9.02 -11.16 16.10
C THR A 71 -9.44 -12.33 17.00
N ARG A 72 -9.99 -12.05 18.19
CA ARG A 72 -10.47 -13.10 19.12
C ARG A 72 -11.68 -13.86 18.56
N ARG A 73 -12.55 -13.19 17.81
CA ARG A 73 -13.66 -13.86 17.12
C ARG A 73 -13.14 -14.84 16.05
N LEU A 74 -12.13 -14.45 15.30
CA LEU A 74 -11.46 -15.36 14.35
C LEU A 74 -10.83 -16.57 15.04
N LEU A 75 -10.13 -16.37 16.15
CA LEU A 75 -9.59 -17.46 16.94
C LEU A 75 -10.69 -18.40 17.49
N TYR A 76 -11.81 -17.83 17.94
CA TYR A 76 -12.96 -18.60 18.39
C TYR A 76 -13.53 -19.48 17.28
N LEU A 77 -13.71 -18.93 16.08
CA LEU A 77 -14.20 -19.70 14.94
C LEU A 77 -13.22 -20.82 14.52
N LEU A 78 -11.91 -20.52 14.48
CA LEU A 78 -10.89 -21.47 14.06
C LEU A 78 -10.66 -22.58 15.10
N LEU A 79 -10.47 -22.22 16.36
CA LEU A 79 -9.99 -23.14 17.41
C LEU A 79 -11.12 -23.76 18.22
N TYR A 80 -12.18 -23.01 18.50
CA TYR A 80 -13.30 -23.49 19.31
C TYR A 80 -14.39 -24.13 18.45
N GLU A 81 -14.82 -23.44 17.38
CA GLU A 81 -15.84 -23.98 16.47
C GLU A 81 -15.27 -24.95 15.44
N GLY A 82 -13.97 -24.93 15.18
CA GLY A 82 -13.31 -25.80 14.20
C GLY A 82 -13.65 -25.45 12.75
N VAL A 83 -13.92 -24.19 12.48
CA VAL A 83 -14.23 -23.67 11.13
C VAL A 83 -13.00 -23.77 10.24
N SER A 84 -13.20 -24.27 9.01
CA SER A 84 -12.11 -24.33 8.02
C SER A 84 -11.63 -22.92 7.66
N PRO A 85 -10.30 -22.67 7.67
CA PRO A 85 -9.74 -21.37 7.29
C PRO A 85 -10.20 -20.88 5.92
N GLU A 86 -10.32 -21.77 4.94
CA GLU A 86 -10.75 -21.44 3.58
C GLU A 86 -12.16 -20.84 3.51
N SER A 87 -13.00 -21.12 4.48
CA SER A 87 -14.38 -20.61 4.55
C SER A 87 -14.50 -19.23 5.21
N ILE A 88 -13.37 -18.62 5.61
CA ILE A 88 -13.32 -17.33 6.30
C ILE A 88 -12.72 -16.26 5.40
N VAL A 89 -13.44 -15.15 5.23
CA VAL A 89 -12.95 -13.93 4.57
C VAL A 89 -13.07 -12.76 5.54
N ALA A 90 -11.94 -12.08 5.80
CA ALA A 90 -11.90 -10.93 6.68
C ALA A 90 -11.33 -9.69 5.95
N PHE A 91 -12.10 -8.62 5.89
CA PHE A 91 -11.71 -7.36 5.27
C PHE A 91 -11.24 -6.35 6.30
N THR A 92 -10.13 -5.71 5.98
CA THR A 92 -9.58 -4.58 6.71
C THR A 92 -9.41 -3.37 5.78
N PHE A 93 -9.24 -2.18 6.36
CA PHE A 93 -9.13 -0.96 5.57
C PHE A 93 -7.75 -0.80 4.89
N THR A 94 -6.67 -1.33 5.48
CA THR A 94 -5.30 -1.21 4.96
C THR A 94 -4.59 -2.57 4.99
N GLU A 95 -3.63 -2.77 4.09
CA GLU A 95 -2.77 -3.96 4.07
C GLU A 95 -2.00 -4.13 5.39
N LYS A 96 -1.58 -3.02 6.00
CA LYS A 96 -0.93 -3.05 7.31
C LYS A 96 -1.84 -3.57 8.44
N ALA A 97 -3.10 -3.15 8.44
CA ALA A 97 -4.07 -3.67 9.41
C ALA A 97 -4.28 -5.18 9.20
N ALA A 98 -4.34 -5.63 7.93
CA ALA A 98 -4.43 -7.04 7.58
C ALA A 98 -3.20 -7.82 8.06
N ALA A 99 -2.00 -7.32 7.79
CA ALA A 99 -0.75 -7.92 8.24
C ALA A 99 -0.68 -8.01 9.78
N SER A 100 -1.02 -6.93 10.48
CA SER A 100 -1.08 -6.91 11.94
C SER A 100 -2.09 -7.90 12.51
N MET A 101 -3.26 -8.04 11.87
CA MET A 101 -4.29 -9.00 12.27
C MET A 101 -3.82 -10.43 12.08
N LYS A 102 -3.28 -10.77 10.90
CA LYS A 102 -2.69 -12.08 10.61
C LYS A 102 -1.65 -12.46 11.65
N THR A 103 -0.71 -11.57 11.88
CA THR A 103 0.38 -11.77 12.84
C THR A 103 -0.12 -12.07 14.25
N ARG A 104 -1.12 -11.32 14.73
CA ARG A 104 -1.72 -11.56 16.04
C ARG A 104 -2.40 -12.93 16.10
N ILE A 105 -3.11 -13.34 15.06
CA ILE A 105 -3.74 -14.64 14.97
C ILE A 105 -2.70 -15.75 15.06
N TYR A 106 -1.64 -15.70 14.25
CA TYR A 106 -0.57 -16.67 14.26
C TYR A 106 0.16 -16.73 15.59
N SER A 107 0.52 -15.59 16.19
CA SER A 107 1.14 -15.54 17.51
C SER A 107 0.26 -16.23 18.57
N ARG A 108 -1.04 -15.97 18.56
CA ARG A 108 -1.98 -16.55 19.52
C ARG A 108 -2.17 -18.06 19.30
N ILE A 109 -2.30 -18.50 18.08
CA ILE A 109 -2.39 -19.91 17.77
C ILE A 109 -1.15 -20.65 18.27
N ARG A 110 0.05 -20.09 18.03
CA ARG A 110 1.31 -20.67 18.50
C ARG A 110 1.38 -20.78 20.01
N GLU A 111 0.97 -19.72 20.74
CA GLU A 111 0.90 -19.77 22.20
C GLU A 111 -0.01 -20.89 22.74
N LEU A 112 -1.07 -21.22 21.98
CA LEU A 112 -2.07 -22.23 22.37
C LEU A 112 -1.70 -23.66 21.89
N THR A 113 -1.03 -23.78 20.74
CA THR A 113 -0.80 -25.08 20.08
C THR A 113 0.66 -25.55 20.12
N GLY A 114 1.58 -24.70 20.60
CA GLY A 114 3.02 -24.96 20.52
C GLY A 114 3.54 -24.87 19.10
N GLU A 115 4.45 -25.79 18.68
CA GLU A 115 5.07 -25.77 17.37
C GLU A 115 4.19 -26.38 16.24
N ASN A 116 3.05 -26.98 16.58
CA ASN A 116 2.15 -27.58 15.62
C ASN A 116 1.14 -26.54 15.09
N PHE A 117 1.49 -25.86 14.01
CA PHE A 117 0.61 -24.86 13.39
C PHE A 117 -0.44 -25.49 12.48
N PRO A 118 -1.72 -25.10 12.59
CA PRO A 118 -2.67 -25.36 11.54
C PRO A 118 -2.35 -24.50 10.31
N GLU A 119 -2.54 -25.04 9.13
CA GLU A 119 -2.44 -24.29 7.89
C GLU A 119 -3.57 -23.26 7.82
N LEU A 120 -3.23 -21.96 7.82
CA LEU A 120 -4.17 -20.85 7.73
C LEU A 120 -4.11 -20.14 6.37
N SER A 121 -3.26 -20.60 5.45
CA SER A 121 -3.05 -19.98 4.14
C SER A 121 -4.32 -19.91 3.27
N GLY A 122 -5.31 -20.77 3.55
CA GLY A 122 -6.63 -20.71 2.93
C GLY A 122 -7.52 -19.55 3.40
N MET A 123 -7.25 -19.00 4.60
CA MET A 123 -8.04 -17.89 5.15
C MET A 123 -7.65 -16.58 4.47
N TYR A 124 -8.64 -15.85 3.96
CA TYR A 124 -8.35 -14.53 3.41
C TYR A 124 -8.45 -13.45 4.48
N ILE A 125 -7.36 -12.73 4.71
CA ILE A 125 -7.33 -11.48 5.48
C ILE A 125 -6.62 -10.43 4.63
N GLY A 126 -7.33 -9.36 4.24
CA GLY A 126 -6.77 -8.33 3.35
C GLY A 126 -7.74 -7.19 3.09
N THR A 127 -7.39 -6.33 2.14
CA THR A 127 -8.30 -5.26 1.71
C THR A 127 -9.37 -5.78 0.73
N ILE A 128 -10.49 -5.05 0.63
CA ILE A 128 -11.55 -5.35 -0.36
C ILE A 128 -10.98 -5.34 -1.78
N HIS A 129 -10.10 -4.37 -2.10
CA HIS A 129 -9.50 -4.26 -3.43
C HIS A 129 -8.61 -5.46 -3.76
N ALA A 130 -7.76 -5.88 -2.82
CA ALA A 130 -6.91 -7.06 -3.02
C ALA A 130 -7.74 -8.34 -3.18
N TYR A 131 -8.89 -8.45 -2.51
CA TYR A 131 -9.80 -9.58 -2.69
C TYR A 131 -10.49 -9.56 -4.06
N CYS A 132 -10.92 -8.38 -4.53
CA CYS A 132 -11.45 -8.27 -5.89
C CYS A 132 -10.41 -8.69 -6.93
N LEU A 133 -9.16 -8.27 -6.76
CA LEU A 133 -8.06 -8.69 -7.63
C LEU A 133 -7.84 -10.22 -7.57
N HIS A 134 -7.87 -10.78 -6.37
CA HIS A 134 -7.78 -12.24 -6.17
C HIS A 134 -8.90 -12.97 -6.94
N LEU A 135 -10.15 -12.52 -6.82
CA LEU A 135 -11.27 -13.09 -7.56
C LEU A 135 -11.09 -12.96 -9.07
N LEU A 136 -10.72 -11.78 -9.57
CA LEU A 136 -10.53 -11.52 -10.98
C LEU A 136 -9.39 -12.36 -11.56
N HIS A 137 -8.27 -12.46 -10.88
CA HIS A 137 -7.11 -13.22 -11.35
C HIS A 137 -7.30 -14.72 -11.33
N ASN A 138 -7.96 -15.25 -10.29
CA ASN A 138 -8.04 -16.69 -10.09
C ASN A 138 -9.31 -17.34 -10.65
N TYR A 139 -10.43 -16.60 -10.72
CA TYR A 139 -11.72 -17.18 -11.09
C TYR A 139 -12.36 -16.59 -12.36
N PHE A 140 -12.00 -15.35 -12.72
CA PHE A 140 -12.70 -14.64 -13.80
C PHE A 140 -11.83 -14.31 -15.02
N GLY A 141 -10.63 -14.87 -15.11
CA GLY A 141 -9.80 -14.84 -16.31
C GLY A 141 -8.98 -13.56 -16.54
N TYR A 142 -8.81 -12.70 -15.52
CA TYR A 142 -8.05 -11.44 -15.61
C TYR A 142 -6.59 -11.57 -15.13
N SER A 143 -5.98 -12.77 -15.16
CA SER A 143 -4.64 -13.04 -14.62
C SER A 143 -3.52 -12.18 -15.22
N GLU A 144 -3.69 -11.67 -16.43
CA GLU A 144 -2.73 -10.84 -17.18
C GLU A 144 -2.92 -9.33 -16.92
N PHE A 145 -3.99 -8.94 -16.22
CA PHE A 145 -4.28 -7.54 -15.98
C PHE A 145 -3.42 -6.97 -14.85
N ASN A 146 -2.83 -5.80 -15.09
CA ASN A 146 -2.06 -5.03 -14.13
C ASN A 146 -2.92 -3.97 -13.46
N VAL A 147 -2.71 -3.74 -12.18
CA VAL A 147 -3.42 -2.67 -11.45
C VAL A 147 -2.67 -1.36 -11.63
N LEU A 148 -3.40 -0.31 -11.98
CA LEU A 148 -2.92 1.08 -11.96
C LEU A 148 -3.29 1.71 -10.62
N ASP A 149 -2.31 2.32 -9.97
CA ASP A 149 -2.57 3.24 -8.88
C ASP A 149 -3.06 4.61 -9.40
N GLU A 150 -3.48 5.49 -8.49
CA GLU A 150 -4.02 6.81 -8.85
C GLU A 150 -3.01 7.66 -9.66
N ASN A 151 -1.70 7.56 -9.37
CA ASN A 151 -0.67 8.31 -10.06
C ASN A 151 -0.43 7.78 -11.48
N GLN A 152 -0.40 6.45 -11.62
CA GLN A 152 -0.25 5.77 -12.90
C GLN A 152 -1.47 6.00 -13.80
N GLU A 153 -2.68 5.99 -13.24
CA GLU A 153 -3.92 6.32 -13.96
C GLU A 153 -3.86 7.75 -14.52
N VAL A 154 -3.45 8.72 -13.70
CA VAL A 154 -3.31 10.11 -14.16
C VAL A 154 -2.18 10.24 -15.20
N ALA A 155 -1.05 9.56 -15.03
CA ALA A 155 0.02 9.55 -16.02
C ALA A 155 -0.44 8.98 -17.37
N LEU A 156 -1.23 7.90 -17.35
CA LEU A 156 -1.84 7.31 -18.54
C LEU A 156 -2.79 8.30 -19.23
N LEU A 157 -3.74 8.87 -18.49
CA LEU A 157 -4.69 9.85 -19.04
C LEU A 157 -4.03 11.13 -19.53
N PHE A 158 -2.93 11.54 -18.89
CA PHE A 158 -2.15 12.68 -19.34
C PHE A 158 -1.57 12.47 -20.74
N ARG A 159 -1.20 11.24 -21.08
CA ARG A 159 -0.75 10.83 -22.41
C ARG A 159 -1.90 10.62 -23.39
N VAL A 160 -2.84 9.73 -23.05
CA VAL A 160 -3.86 9.24 -24.01
C VAL A 160 -5.16 10.03 -23.99
N GLY A 161 -5.38 10.89 -23.03
CA GLY A 161 -6.64 11.60 -22.87
C GLY A 161 -6.96 12.57 -24.03
N HIS A 162 -5.95 12.94 -24.82
CA HIS A 162 -6.17 13.67 -26.08
C HIS A 162 -6.83 12.76 -27.13
N GLU A 163 -6.36 11.52 -27.23
CA GLU A 163 -6.93 10.51 -28.17
C GLU A 163 -8.35 10.13 -27.76
N LEU A 164 -8.62 10.09 -26.45
CA LEU A 164 -9.96 9.85 -25.91
C LEU A 164 -10.91 11.05 -26.02
N GLY A 165 -10.46 12.23 -26.50
CA GLY A 165 -11.29 13.43 -26.57
C GLY A 165 -11.55 14.13 -25.22
N ILE A 166 -10.78 13.82 -24.18
CA ILE A 166 -10.89 14.48 -22.84
C ILE A 166 -10.62 15.97 -22.95
N ARG A 167 -9.69 16.35 -23.83
CA ARG A 167 -9.30 17.77 -24.00
C ARG A 167 -10.46 18.62 -24.49
N GLU A 168 -11.28 18.10 -25.38
CA GLU A 168 -12.38 18.80 -26.02
C GLU A 168 -13.66 18.74 -25.17
N ASN A 169 -13.95 17.60 -24.58
CA ASN A 169 -15.25 17.29 -23.99
C ASN A 169 -15.33 17.44 -22.47
N VAL A 170 -14.19 17.50 -21.76
CA VAL A 170 -14.18 17.63 -20.30
C VAL A 170 -13.86 19.07 -19.89
N GLN A 171 -14.63 19.58 -18.91
CA GLN A 171 -14.42 20.92 -18.36
C GLN A 171 -13.23 20.94 -17.39
N GLY A 172 -12.48 22.03 -17.37
CA GLY A 172 -11.33 22.24 -16.49
C GLY A 172 -10.49 23.44 -16.93
N ARG A 173 -9.77 24.06 -16.00
CA ARG A 173 -8.94 25.26 -16.26
C ARG A 173 -7.74 24.98 -17.16
N ASN A 174 -7.21 23.78 -17.08
CA ASN A 174 -6.11 23.29 -17.89
C ASN A 174 -6.29 21.78 -18.15
N TYR A 175 -5.42 21.21 -19.00
CA TYR A 175 -5.55 19.81 -19.41
C TYR A 175 -5.45 18.83 -18.23
N LEU A 176 -4.54 19.04 -17.29
CA LEU A 176 -4.45 18.22 -16.10
C LEU A 176 -5.75 18.23 -15.30
N GLN A 177 -6.35 19.43 -15.09
CA GLN A 177 -7.61 19.52 -14.34
C GLN A 177 -8.73 18.77 -15.05
N LYS A 178 -8.72 18.73 -16.39
CA LYS A 178 -9.66 17.94 -17.19
C LYS A 178 -9.48 16.44 -16.94
N CYS A 179 -8.23 15.94 -16.97
CA CYS A 179 -7.92 14.54 -16.64
C CYS A 179 -8.40 14.19 -15.23
N LEU A 180 -8.10 15.02 -14.23
CA LEU A 180 -8.52 14.81 -12.84
C LEU A 180 -10.05 14.81 -12.67
N ASN A 181 -10.75 15.74 -13.36
CA ASN A 181 -12.21 15.79 -13.34
C ASN A 181 -12.82 14.54 -14.00
N PHE A 182 -12.19 14.04 -15.07
CA PHE A 182 -12.60 12.79 -15.71
C PHE A 182 -12.41 11.59 -14.77
N THR A 183 -11.22 11.40 -14.22
CA THR A 183 -10.93 10.33 -13.24
C THR A 183 -11.92 10.37 -12.06
N GLN A 184 -12.18 11.57 -11.52
CA GLN A 184 -13.14 11.73 -10.44
C GLN A 184 -14.55 11.29 -10.85
N ALA A 185 -15.00 11.66 -12.05
CA ALA A 185 -16.32 11.26 -12.54
C ALA A 185 -16.41 9.74 -12.78
N VAL A 186 -15.36 9.14 -13.36
CA VAL A 186 -15.24 7.69 -13.52
C VAL A 186 -15.33 6.96 -12.19
N ASN A 187 -14.58 7.42 -11.19
CA ASN A 187 -14.61 6.84 -9.85
C ASN A 187 -15.99 6.95 -9.18
N ILE A 188 -16.72 8.06 -9.40
CA ILE A 188 -18.10 8.19 -8.91
C ILE A 188 -19.00 7.15 -9.59
N VAL A 189 -18.88 6.94 -10.91
CA VAL A 189 -19.69 5.93 -11.61
C VAL A 189 -19.49 4.55 -11.03
N TYR A 190 -18.25 4.14 -10.77
CA TYR A 190 -17.94 2.84 -10.18
C TYR A 190 -18.37 2.75 -8.71
N ASN A 191 -18.02 3.74 -7.89
CA ASN A 191 -18.32 3.73 -6.46
C ASN A 191 -19.82 3.75 -6.15
N GLU A 192 -20.61 4.44 -6.98
CA GLU A 192 -22.06 4.56 -6.84
C GLU A 192 -22.84 3.51 -7.63
N LEU A 193 -22.14 2.66 -8.40
CA LEU A 193 -22.76 1.69 -9.31
C LEU A 193 -23.81 2.36 -10.21
N ILE A 194 -23.46 3.48 -10.83
CA ILE A 194 -24.39 4.21 -11.69
C ILE A 194 -24.74 3.35 -12.91
N ASP A 195 -26.05 3.13 -13.12
CA ASP A 195 -26.54 2.36 -14.24
C ASP A 195 -26.13 2.97 -15.58
N ARG A 196 -25.52 2.18 -16.46
CA ARG A 196 -24.95 2.63 -17.74
C ARG A 196 -25.98 3.22 -18.69
N LYS A 197 -27.19 2.65 -18.72
CA LYS A 197 -28.31 3.14 -19.52
C LYS A 197 -28.74 4.52 -19.03
N ARG A 198 -28.93 4.67 -17.72
CA ARG A 198 -29.28 5.95 -17.11
C ARG A 198 -28.17 7.00 -17.31
N LEU A 199 -26.88 6.57 -17.32
CA LEU A 199 -25.75 7.44 -17.60
C LEU A 199 -25.78 7.95 -19.04
N SER A 200 -26.00 7.07 -20.03
CA SER A 200 -26.09 7.47 -21.44
C SER A 200 -27.29 8.41 -21.69
N GLU A 201 -28.45 8.16 -21.08
CA GLU A 201 -29.61 9.03 -21.21
C GLU A 201 -29.41 10.45 -20.65
N LYS A 202 -28.54 10.61 -19.62
CA LYS A 202 -28.34 11.88 -18.92
C LYS A 202 -27.05 12.61 -19.30
N CYS A 203 -26.04 11.90 -19.77
CA CYS A 203 -24.73 12.43 -20.10
C CYS A 203 -24.02 11.56 -21.17
N ASP A 204 -24.58 11.56 -22.39
CA ASP A 204 -24.15 10.68 -23.48
C ASP A 204 -22.67 10.88 -23.85
N ILE A 205 -22.19 12.12 -23.91
CA ILE A 205 -20.77 12.43 -24.21
C ILE A 205 -19.85 11.78 -23.18
N PHE A 206 -20.16 11.90 -21.89
CA PHE A 206 -19.34 11.27 -20.84
C PHE A 206 -19.43 9.74 -20.90
N HIS A 207 -20.61 9.20 -21.19
CA HIS A 207 -20.81 7.76 -21.36
C HIS A 207 -19.93 7.21 -22.50
N SER A 208 -19.87 7.90 -23.67
CA SER A 208 -18.97 7.53 -24.77
C SER A 208 -17.51 7.55 -24.34
N LEU A 209 -17.05 8.65 -23.70
CA LEU A 209 -15.68 8.74 -23.17
C LEU A 209 -15.33 7.62 -22.20
N LEU A 210 -16.29 7.22 -21.36
CA LEU A 210 -16.10 6.13 -20.41
C LEU A 210 -15.96 4.78 -21.12
N CYS A 211 -16.77 4.52 -22.15
CA CYS A 211 -16.67 3.29 -22.96
C CYS A 211 -15.31 3.21 -23.69
N ASP A 212 -14.89 4.30 -24.31
CA ASP A 212 -13.58 4.37 -24.99
C ASP A 212 -12.41 4.17 -24.01
N TYR A 213 -12.55 4.72 -22.80
CA TYR A 213 -11.58 4.53 -21.73
C TYR A 213 -11.55 3.08 -21.24
N GLU A 214 -12.69 2.45 -21.03
CA GLU A 214 -12.78 1.05 -20.63
C GLU A 214 -12.19 0.11 -21.70
N GLU A 215 -12.45 0.39 -23.00
CA GLU A 215 -11.84 -0.35 -24.12
C GLU A 215 -10.31 -0.19 -24.15
N LEU A 216 -9.80 1.01 -23.86
CA LEU A 216 -8.37 1.27 -23.76
C LEU A 216 -7.74 0.48 -22.60
N LEU A 217 -8.39 0.46 -21.43
CA LEU A 217 -7.93 -0.34 -20.30
C LEU A 217 -7.91 -1.84 -20.63
N ASP A 218 -8.92 -2.35 -21.33
CA ASP A 218 -8.96 -3.76 -21.78
C ASP A 218 -7.86 -4.07 -22.80
N ARG A 219 -7.64 -3.20 -23.76
CA ARG A 219 -6.57 -3.34 -24.77
C ARG A 219 -5.18 -3.46 -24.13
N TYR A 220 -4.92 -2.67 -23.10
CA TYR A 220 -3.64 -2.69 -22.37
C TYR A 220 -3.63 -3.60 -21.15
N ARG A 221 -4.72 -4.33 -20.93
CA ARG A 221 -4.91 -5.23 -19.77
C ARG A 221 -4.63 -4.52 -18.44
N LEU A 222 -5.33 -3.43 -18.21
CA LEU A 222 -5.20 -2.57 -17.04
C LEU A 222 -6.48 -2.54 -16.21
N LEU A 223 -6.32 -2.46 -14.90
CA LEU A 223 -7.39 -2.32 -13.93
C LEU A 223 -7.15 -1.10 -13.04
N THR A 224 -8.14 -0.21 -12.93
CA THR A 224 -8.16 0.80 -11.87
C THR A 224 -8.87 0.25 -10.63
N PHE A 225 -8.66 0.86 -9.46
CA PHE A 225 -9.29 0.40 -8.23
C PHE A 225 -10.82 0.35 -8.31
N GLY A 226 -11.44 1.39 -8.88
CA GLY A 226 -12.90 1.41 -9.04
C GLY A 226 -13.41 0.34 -10.00
N ARG A 227 -12.75 0.18 -11.16
CA ARG A 227 -13.11 -0.84 -12.14
C ARG A 227 -12.94 -2.25 -11.62
N MET A 228 -11.96 -2.50 -10.78
CA MET A 228 -11.70 -3.79 -10.16
C MET A 228 -12.90 -4.28 -9.33
N ILE A 229 -13.48 -3.39 -8.52
CA ILE A 229 -14.68 -3.72 -7.72
C ILE A 229 -15.90 -3.89 -8.64
N ASP A 230 -16.08 -3.01 -9.62
CA ASP A 230 -17.20 -3.08 -10.57
C ASP A 230 -17.19 -4.40 -11.36
N LEU A 231 -16.05 -4.80 -11.92
CA LEU A 231 -15.91 -6.08 -12.64
C LEU A 231 -16.11 -7.29 -11.71
N ALA A 232 -15.61 -7.25 -10.48
CA ALA A 232 -15.85 -8.32 -9.51
C ALA A 232 -17.35 -8.48 -9.23
N ILE A 233 -18.07 -7.39 -9.01
CA ILE A 233 -19.52 -7.40 -8.81
C ILE A 233 -20.27 -7.94 -10.05
N GLN A 234 -19.90 -7.48 -11.26
CA GLN A 234 -20.53 -7.93 -12.49
C GLN A 234 -20.36 -9.44 -12.71
N ASN A 235 -19.15 -9.96 -12.46
CA ASN A 235 -18.88 -11.39 -12.60
C ASN A 235 -19.57 -12.22 -11.52
N LEU A 236 -19.55 -11.79 -10.26
CA LEU A 236 -20.26 -12.46 -9.17
C LEU A 236 -21.79 -12.50 -9.37
N LYS A 237 -22.39 -11.49 -10.00
CA LYS A 237 -23.82 -11.50 -10.37
C LYS A 237 -24.15 -12.58 -11.41
N LYS A 238 -23.18 -12.93 -12.28
CA LYS A 238 -23.34 -13.98 -13.29
C LYS A 238 -23.03 -15.37 -12.71
N GLU A 239 -22.03 -15.47 -11.86
CA GLU A 239 -21.49 -16.73 -11.34
C GLU A 239 -21.39 -16.70 -9.80
N SER A 240 -22.53 -16.56 -9.11
CA SER A 240 -22.56 -16.41 -7.63
C SER A 240 -22.08 -17.67 -6.89
N ASN A 241 -22.12 -18.84 -7.51
CA ASN A 241 -21.64 -20.08 -6.92
C ASN A 241 -20.12 -20.15 -6.71
N ARG A 242 -19.36 -19.27 -7.36
CA ARG A 242 -17.89 -19.21 -7.20
C ARG A 242 -17.42 -18.87 -5.78
N VAL A 243 -18.28 -18.27 -4.98
CA VAL A 243 -17.98 -17.81 -3.62
C VAL A 243 -18.83 -18.52 -2.56
N SER A 244 -19.56 -19.60 -2.92
CA SER A 244 -20.40 -20.37 -2.00
C SER A 244 -19.64 -21.08 -0.88
N TYR A 245 -18.32 -21.18 -0.98
CA TYR A 245 -17.44 -21.72 0.06
C TYR A 245 -17.32 -20.80 1.27
N ILE A 246 -17.66 -19.51 1.14
CA ILE A 246 -17.55 -18.52 2.23
C ILE A 246 -18.67 -18.80 3.24
N GLN A 247 -18.28 -19.18 4.46
CA GLN A 247 -19.20 -19.37 5.58
C GLN A 247 -19.22 -18.18 6.53
N TYR A 248 -18.08 -17.48 6.65
CA TYR A 248 -17.91 -16.32 7.53
C TYR A 248 -17.27 -15.16 6.78
N LEU A 249 -17.97 -14.04 6.76
CA LEU A 249 -17.49 -12.78 6.19
C LEU A 249 -17.38 -11.74 7.30
N MET A 250 -16.16 -11.21 7.51
CA MET A 250 -15.90 -10.21 8.54
C MET A 250 -15.42 -8.90 7.92
N VAL A 251 -15.87 -7.76 8.41
CA VAL A 251 -15.50 -6.45 7.87
C VAL A 251 -15.19 -5.48 9.00
N ASP A 252 -13.93 -5.02 9.05
CA ASP A 252 -13.49 -3.94 9.94
C ASP A 252 -13.72 -2.58 9.29
N GLU A 253 -13.84 -1.52 10.11
CA GLU A 253 -14.07 -0.12 9.70
C GLU A 253 -15.25 0.05 8.72
N TYR A 254 -16.35 -0.68 8.96
CA TYR A 254 -17.51 -0.73 8.05
C TYR A 254 -18.18 0.63 7.79
N GLN A 255 -17.97 1.63 8.64
CA GLN A 255 -18.47 3.00 8.44
C GLN A 255 -17.80 3.73 7.26
N ASP A 256 -16.72 3.20 6.70
CA ASP A 256 -15.97 3.82 5.62
C ASP A 256 -16.23 3.20 4.24
N ILE A 257 -17.13 2.22 4.13
CA ILE A 257 -17.43 1.58 2.85
C ILE A 257 -18.29 2.46 1.95
N ASN A 258 -18.11 2.30 0.63
CA ASN A 258 -18.93 2.93 -0.38
C ASN A 258 -20.00 1.95 -0.91
N ARG A 259 -20.87 2.42 -1.80
CA ARG A 259 -21.98 1.63 -2.33
C ARG A 259 -21.53 0.38 -3.11
N ALA A 260 -20.45 0.48 -3.88
CA ALA A 260 -19.93 -0.67 -4.61
C ALA A 260 -19.37 -1.75 -3.65
N GLN A 261 -18.67 -1.32 -2.61
CA GLN A 261 -18.15 -2.22 -1.58
C GLN A 261 -19.29 -2.86 -0.78
N GLU A 262 -20.35 -2.11 -0.46
CA GLU A 262 -21.56 -2.66 0.19
C GLU A 262 -22.23 -3.74 -0.68
N GLU A 263 -22.40 -3.47 -1.97
CA GLU A 263 -22.98 -4.46 -2.91
C GLU A 263 -22.10 -5.72 -3.00
N LEU A 264 -20.78 -5.56 -3.01
CA LEU A 264 -19.86 -6.69 -2.99
C LEU A 264 -20.02 -7.52 -1.72
N ILE A 265 -20.04 -6.87 -0.54
CA ILE A 265 -20.25 -7.53 0.75
C ILE A 265 -21.59 -8.25 0.78
N ARG A 266 -22.64 -7.66 0.23
CA ARG A 266 -23.96 -8.27 0.12
C ARG A 266 -23.95 -9.53 -0.76
N LEU A 267 -23.20 -9.52 -1.86
CA LEU A 267 -23.05 -10.68 -2.75
C LEU A 267 -22.27 -11.81 -2.07
N LEU A 268 -21.17 -11.49 -1.40
CA LEU A 268 -20.33 -12.45 -0.68
C LEU A 268 -21.03 -12.99 0.57
N GLY A 269 -21.77 -12.14 1.27
CA GLY A 269 -22.48 -12.48 2.50
C GLY A 269 -23.84 -13.12 2.31
N ARG A 270 -24.27 -13.45 1.08
CA ARG A 270 -25.63 -13.95 0.80
C ARG A 270 -26.00 -15.20 1.60
N GLU A 271 -25.06 -16.12 1.73
CA GLU A 271 -25.23 -17.39 2.46
C GLU A 271 -24.40 -17.42 3.75
N ALA A 272 -23.38 -16.59 3.85
CA ALA A 272 -22.44 -16.52 4.96
C ALA A 272 -23.01 -15.84 6.21
N SER A 273 -22.40 -16.14 7.34
CA SER A 273 -22.54 -15.35 8.57
C SER A 273 -21.71 -14.07 8.42
N VAL A 274 -22.32 -12.91 8.62
CA VAL A 274 -21.67 -11.62 8.39
C VAL A 274 -21.44 -10.91 9.72
N PHE A 275 -20.18 -10.55 9.98
CA PHE A 275 -19.75 -9.79 11.14
C PHE A 275 -19.17 -8.44 10.69
N VAL A 276 -19.74 -7.35 11.17
CA VAL A 276 -19.24 -6.00 10.88
C VAL A 276 -18.91 -5.25 12.16
N VAL A 277 -17.79 -4.54 12.16
CA VAL A 277 -17.39 -3.67 13.26
C VAL A 277 -16.99 -2.30 12.76
N GLY A 278 -17.33 -1.25 13.49
CA GLY A 278 -17.02 0.11 13.10
C GLY A 278 -17.35 1.15 14.17
N ASP A 279 -16.93 2.39 13.89
CA ASP A 279 -17.25 3.57 14.69
C ASP A 279 -17.82 4.69 13.81
N PRO A 280 -19.13 4.91 13.80
CA PRO A 280 -19.75 5.97 13.00
C PRO A 280 -19.22 7.39 13.33
N ARG A 281 -18.67 7.60 14.55
CA ARG A 281 -18.02 8.85 14.94
C ARG A 281 -16.74 9.13 14.15
N GLN A 282 -16.14 8.09 13.56
CA GLN A 282 -14.90 8.14 12.79
C GLN A 282 -15.11 8.00 11.28
N SER A 283 -16.34 8.16 10.78
CA SER A 283 -16.64 8.19 9.33
C SER A 283 -16.18 9.54 8.74
N ILE A 284 -15.02 9.54 8.05
CA ILE A 284 -14.34 10.73 7.54
C ILE A 284 -13.92 10.63 6.05
N TYR A 285 -14.46 9.65 5.32
CA TYR A 285 -14.13 9.41 3.91
C TYR A 285 -15.33 9.60 2.96
N GLN A 286 -16.33 10.41 3.36
CA GLN A 286 -17.51 10.70 2.52
C GLN A 286 -17.12 11.29 1.16
N TRP A 287 -16.05 12.11 1.14
CA TRP A 287 -15.50 12.69 -0.09
C TRP A 287 -14.94 11.63 -1.08
N ARG A 288 -14.69 10.39 -0.62
CA ARG A 288 -14.35 9.20 -1.43
C ARG A 288 -15.56 8.30 -1.73
N GLY A 289 -16.76 8.70 -1.33
CA GLY A 289 -18.00 7.97 -1.55
C GLY A 289 -18.43 7.06 -0.39
N SER A 290 -17.74 7.06 0.75
CA SER A 290 -18.22 6.30 1.91
C SER A 290 -19.56 6.83 2.40
N ASP A 291 -20.36 5.92 2.96
CA ASP A 291 -21.71 6.23 3.40
C ASP A 291 -22.04 5.49 4.70
N GLU A 292 -22.01 6.23 5.82
CA GLU A 292 -22.31 5.67 7.14
C GLU A 292 -23.71 5.09 7.28
N ARG A 293 -24.63 5.43 6.38
CA ARG A 293 -25.98 4.87 6.35
C ARG A 293 -25.97 3.35 6.16
N PHE A 294 -24.99 2.79 5.43
CA PHE A 294 -24.88 1.34 5.30
C PHE A 294 -24.64 0.65 6.64
N PHE A 295 -23.85 1.27 7.51
CA PHE A 295 -23.62 0.74 8.85
C PHE A 295 -24.85 0.87 9.75
N GLU A 296 -25.57 1.98 9.64
CA GLU A 296 -26.82 2.21 10.40
C GLU A 296 -27.96 1.29 9.93
N GLU A 297 -28.07 1.12 8.63
CA GLU A 297 -29.13 0.36 7.96
C GLU A 297 -28.75 -1.11 7.68
N PHE A 298 -27.68 -1.60 8.28
CA PHE A 298 -27.14 -2.96 8.07
C PHE A 298 -28.21 -4.06 8.17
N GLU A 299 -29.16 -3.91 9.10
CA GLU A 299 -30.26 -4.86 9.28
C GLU A 299 -31.19 -5.00 8.05
N LYS A 300 -31.25 -3.96 7.20
CA LYS A 300 -32.04 -4.05 5.95
C LYS A 300 -31.44 -5.03 4.96
N CYS A 301 -30.10 -5.15 4.96
CA CYS A 301 -29.38 -6.07 4.08
C CYS A 301 -29.22 -7.46 4.71
N PHE A 302 -29.09 -7.52 6.04
CA PHE A 302 -28.84 -8.74 6.81
C PHE A 302 -29.85 -8.87 7.96
N PRO A 303 -31.06 -9.41 7.68
CA PRO A 303 -32.11 -9.52 8.69
C PRO A 303 -31.73 -10.42 9.87
N GLY A 304 -32.20 -10.08 11.05
CA GLY A 304 -31.91 -10.83 12.28
C GLY A 304 -30.56 -10.55 12.87
N VAL A 305 -29.98 -9.39 12.56
CA VAL A 305 -28.69 -8.95 13.12
C VAL A 305 -28.77 -8.73 14.62
N GLN A 306 -27.77 -9.24 15.35
CA GLN A 306 -27.54 -8.90 16.75
C GLN A 306 -26.54 -7.72 16.82
N THR A 307 -26.94 -6.64 17.52
CA THR A 307 -26.11 -5.44 17.65
C THR A 307 -25.48 -5.39 19.04
N PHE A 308 -24.17 -5.14 19.08
CA PHE A 308 -23.38 -4.96 20.32
C PHE A 308 -22.75 -3.57 20.35
N TYR A 309 -22.48 -3.09 21.58
CA TYR A 309 -21.86 -1.79 21.82
C TYR A 309 -20.59 -1.97 22.64
N LEU A 310 -19.43 -1.56 22.12
CA LEU A 310 -18.19 -1.54 22.84
C LEU A 310 -17.87 -0.09 23.24
N MET A 311 -18.04 0.23 24.53
CA MET A 311 -17.95 1.59 25.05
C MET A 311 -16.87 1.77 26.13
N GLU A 312 -16.01 0.77 26.38
CA GLU A 312 -14.89 0.84 27.33
C GLU A 312 -13.58 1.17 26.58
N ASN A 313 -13.12 2.43 26.68
CA ASN A 313 -11.84 2.86 26.09
C ASN A 313 -10.66 2.38 26.94
N ARG A 314 -9.77 1.63 26.34
CA ARG A 314 -8.55 1.06 26.92
C ARG A 314 -7.26 1.76 26.47
N ARG A 315 -7.38 2.73 25.53
CA ARG A 315 -6.27 3.47 24.93
C ARG A 315 -5.88 4.70 25.72
N SER A 316 -6.84 5.58 25.94
CA SER A 316 -6.60 6.96 26.37
C SER A 316 -6.85 7.14 27.86
N VAL A 317 -6.12 8.07 28.46
CA VAL A 317 -6.33 8.48 29.86
C VAL A 317 -7.69 9.19 30.03
N PRO A 318 -8.28 9.18 31.24
CA PRO A 318 -9.63 9.71 31.49
C PRO A 318 -9.86 11.15 31.02
N PRO A 319 -8.91 12.11 31.16
CA PRO A 319 -9.13 13.47 30.68
C PRO A 319 -9.37 13.55 29.18
N ILE A 320 -8.65 12.74 28.36
CA ILE A 320 -8.81 12.69 26.90
C ILE A 320 -10.20 12.13 26.55
N VAL A 321 -10.61 11.04 27.22
CA VAL A 321 -11.93 10.44 26.97
C VAL A 321 -13.05 11.42 27.34
N ARG A 322 -12.93 12.17 28.43
CA ARG A 322 -13.91 13.21 28.78
C ARG A 322 -14.01 14.32 27.73
N ALA A 323 -12.86 14.81 27.24
CA ALA A 323 -12.84 15.83 26.18
C ALA A 323 -13.48 15.31 24.87
N ALA A 324 -13.18 14.08 24.49
CA ALA A 324 -13.77 13.44 23.32
C ALA A 324 -15.29 13.26 23.45
N ASN A 325 -15.77 12.77 24.61
CA ASN A 325 -17.20 12.62 24.87
C ASN A 325 -17.93 13.98 24.87
N TYR A 326 -17.32 15.01 25.48
CA TYR A 326 -17.89 16.34 25.45
C TYR A 326 -18.05 16.85 24.03
N PHE A 327 -17.01 16.69 23.20
CA PHE A 327 -17.05 17.12 21.81
C PHE A 327 -18.04 16.28 20.98
N GLU A 328 -18.22 14.98 21.25
CA GLU A 328 -19.24 14.16 20.60
C GLU A 328 -20.66 14.69 20.78
N ASN A 329 -20.98 15.32 21.91
CA ASN A 329 -22.30 15.92 22.15
C ASN A 329 -22.64 17.05 21.15
N THR A 330 -21.66 17.56 20.41
CA THR A 330 -21.86 18.57 19.35
C THR A 330 -22.27 17.93 18.01
N PHE A 331 -22.26 16.60 17.89
CA PHE A 331 -22.67 15.90 16.70
C PHE A 331 -24.20 15.90 16.56
N LYS A 332 -24.67 15.85 15.31
CA LYS A 332 -26.10 15.72 15.03
C LYS A 332 -26.71 14.46 15.59
N LYS A 333 -25.92 13.37 15.63
CA LYS A 333 -26.30 12.09 16.16
C LYS A 333 -25.24 11.57 17.14
N GLY A 334 -25.63 11.40 18.39
CA GLY A 334 -24.80 10.79 19.42
C GLY A 334 -24.92 9.27 19.43
N TYR A 335 -23.83 8.61 19.87
CA TYR A 335 -23.77 7.13 20.02
C TYR A 335 -23.58 6.70 21.48
N GLY A 336 -23.62 7.66 22.41
CA GLY A 336 -23.44 7.46 23.83
C GLY A 336 -21.98 7.59 24.30
N PRO A 337 -21.78 7.92 25.59
CA PRO A 337 -20.46 8.21 26.13
C PRO A 337 -19.60 6.96 26.23
N ILE A 338 -18.33 7.11 25.97
CA ILE A 338 -17.29 6.09 26.17
C ILE A 338 -16.72 6.21 27.57
N SER A 339 -16.56 5.10 28.30
CA SER A 339 -15.94 5.06 29.63
C SER A 339 -14.43 4.79 29.51
N ALA A 340 -13.61 5.45 30.34
CA ALA A 340 -12.18 5.20 30.38
C ALA A 340 -11.87 4.02 31.32
N LYS A 341 -11.12 3.02 30.83
CA LYS A 341 -10.60 1.90 31.63
C LYS A 341 -9.35 2.28 32.39
N ARG A 342 -8.47 3.06 31.75
CA ARG A 342 -7.24 3.55 32.34
C ARG A 342 -7.56 4.48 33.51
N LYS A 343 -6.67 4.50 34.52
CA LYS A 343 -6.81 5.33 35.72
C LYS A 343 -5.66 6.33 35.88
N ASP A 344 -4.64 6.21 35.04
CA ASP A 344 -3.44 7.01 35.07
C ASP A 344 -3.73 8.48 34.73
N GLN A 345 -2.88 9.35 35.22
CA GLN A 345 -2.93 10.79 34.99
C GLN A 345 -2.40 11.12 33.57
N GLY A 346 -2.96 12.14 32.95
CA GLY A 346 -2.52 12.65 31.67
C GLY A 346 -2.89 14.11 31.50
N PHE A 347 -2.46 14.72 30.39
CA PHE A 347 -2.70 16.13 30.14
C PHE A 347 -3.65 16.32 28.93
N VAL A 348 -4.62 17.21 29.11
CA VAL A 348 -5.43 17.75 28.00
C VAL A 348 -5.53 19.26 28.19
N GLY A 349 -5.17 20.01 27.16
CA GLY A 349 -5.22 21.48 27.21
C GLY A 349 -5.39 22.16 25.87
N LEU A 350 -5.95 23.37 25.93
CA LEU A 350 -6.01 24.31 24.81
C LEU A 350 -4.92 25.35 25.00
N VAL A 351 -4.11 25.63 23.95
CA VAL A 351 -3.01 26.61 24.07
C VAL A 351 -3.13 27.68 22.99
N SER A 352 -3.22 28.93 23.44
CA SER A 352 -3.32 30.11 22.61
C SER A 352 -1.97 30.80 22.43
N LEU A 353 -1.51 30.90 21.21
CA LEU A 353 -0.17 31.39 20.84
C LEU A 353 -0.26 32.67 19.98
N PRO A 354 0.80 33.48 19.91
CA PRO A 354 0.73 34.76 19.17
C PRO A 354 0.50 34.58 17.68
N ASP A 355 1.33 33.72 17.02
CA ASP A 355 1.34 33.52 15.58
C ASP A 355 1.79 32.06 15.24
N PRO A 356 1.76 31.64 13.96
CA PRO A 356 2.13 30.26 13.56
C PRO A 356 3.59 29.88 13.88
N GLU A 357 4.51 30.85 13.83
CA GLU A 357 5.91 30.64 14.13
C GLU A 357 6.13 30.39 15.62
N GLU A 358 5.45 31.16 16.48
CA GLU A 358 5.45 30.92 17.92
C GLU A 358 4.72 29.65 18.30
N GLU A 359 3.64 29.29 17.59
CA GLU A 359 2.97 27.99 17.76
C GLU A 359 3.94 26.85 17.51
N ALA A 360 4.65 26.87 16.39
CA ALA A 360 5.62 25.85 16.05
C ALA A 360 6.79 25.80 17.04
N ARG A 361 7.30 26.97 17.46
CA ARG A 361 8.38 27.09 18.44
C ARG A 361 8.00 26.48 19.79
N TRP A 362 6.79 26.77 20.25
CA TRP A 362 6.28 26.26 21.52
C TRP A 362 6.11 24.73 21.45
N VAL A 363 5.41 24.20 20.44
CA VAL A 363 5.18 22.75 20.28
C VAL A 363 6.50 21.99 20.22
N VAL A 364 7.44 22.45 19.39
CA VAL A 364 8.73 21.76 19.21
C VAL A 364 9.60 21.85 20.47
N LYS A 365 9.50 22.98 21.22
CA LYS A 365 10.17 23.13 22.53
C LYS A 365 9.65 22.12 23.54
N GLU A 366 8.32 21.93 23.62
CA GLU A 366 7.72 20.97 24.55
C GLU A 366 8.13 19.52 24.19
N ILE A 367 8.09 19.15 22.92
CA ILE A 367 8.59 17.84 22.43
C ILE A 367 10.06 17.65 22.83
N ALA A 368 10.92 18.60 22.51
CA ALA A 368 12.35 18.56 22.80
C ALA A 368 12.63 18.46 24.31
N SER A 369 11.84 19.15 25.14
CA SER A 369 11.94 19.11 26.61
C SER A 369 11.55 17.73 27.15
N ALA A 370 10.45 17.16 26.66
CA ALA A 370 9.98 15.83 27.05
C ALA A 370 10.99 14.73 26.70
N VAL A 371 11.55 14.77 25.48
CA VAL A 371 12.55 13.79 25.06
C VAL A 371 13.86 13.93 25.85
N ARG A 372 14.36 15.15 26.05
CA ARG A 372 15.57 15.40 26.86
C ARG A 372 15.43 14.97 28.31
N SER A 373 14.23 15.10 28.88
CA SER A 373 13.93 14.63 30.25
C SER A 373 13.67 13.12 30.33
N GLY A 374 13.83 12.40 29.21
CA GLY A 374 13.65 10.94 29.14
C GLY A 374 12.21 10.47 29.31
N LYS A 375 11.21 11.36 29.19
CA LYS A 375 9.79 11.01 29.36
C LYS A 375 9.19 10.31 28.13
N CYS A 376 9.63 10.66 26.93
CA CYS A 376 9.22 10.02 25.67
C CYS A 376 10.37 10.01 24.67
N ARG A 377 10.16 9.35 23.52
CA ARG A 377 11.02 9.39 22.34
C ARG A 377 10.39 10.31 21.30
N PHE A 378 11.13 10.69 20.26
CA PHE A 378 10.56 11.48 19.18
C PHE A 378 9.42 10.76 18.46
N LYS A 379 9.54 9.44 18.22
CA LYS A 379 8.49 8.62 17.62
C LYS A 379 7.19 8.52 18.43
N ASP A 380 7.24 8.85 19.73
CA ASP A 380 6.07 8.85 20.59
C ASP A 380 5.22 10.13 20.45
N CYS A 381 5.70 11.11 19.63
CA CYS A 381 5.10 12.43 19.44
C CYS A 381 4.54 12.61 18.02
N ALA A 382 3.29 13.10 17.91
CA ALA A 382 2.68 13.45 16.64
C ALA A 382 2.16 14.90 16.64
N ILE A 383 2.32 15.59 15.50
CA ILE A 383 1.72 16.90 15.21
C ILE A 383 0.67 16.68 14.11
N LEU A 384 -0.60 16.81 14.45
CA LEU A 384 -1.72 16.59 13.54
C LEU A 384 -2.26 17.92 13.03
N LEU A 385 -2.39 18.01 11.71
CA LEU A 385 -2.84 19.20 10.99
C LEU A 385 -4.05 18.86 10.11
N ARG A 386 -4.92 19.84 9.87
CA ARG A 386 -5.99 19.69 8.88
C ARG A 386 -5.42 19.60 7.44
N SER A 387 -4.31 20.26 7.18
CA SER A 387 -3.61 20.25 5.90
C SER A 387 -2.12 20.42 6.15
N VAL A 388 -1.34 19.43 5.86
CA VAL A 388 0.12 19.49 6.01
C VAL A 388 0.72 20.40 4.95
N ALA A 389 0.29 20.30 3.69
CA ALA A 389 0.77 21.15 2.59
C ALA A 389 0.69 22.66 2.86
N ASN A 390 -0.30 23.08 3.65
CA ASN A 390 -0.53 24.50 3.91
C ASN A 390 -0.02 24.98 5.26
N TYR A 391 0.18 24.09 6.24
CA TYR A 391 0.37 24.51 7.65
C TYR A 391 1.60 23.90 8.32
N SER A 392 2.31 22.94 7.70
CA SER A 392 3.45 22.26 8.32
C SER A 392 4.76 23.07 8.30
N VAL A 393 4.91 24.02 7.40
CA VAL A 393 6.19 24.74 7.15
C VAL A 393 6.79 25.35 8.42
N PRO A 394 6.05 26.05 9.30
CA PRO A 394 6.63 26.57 10.54
C PRO A 394 7.19 25.47 11.44
N PHE A 395 6.49 24.35 11.59
CA PHE A 395 6.92 23.21 12.40
C PHE A 395 8.18 22.56 11.82
N ILE A 396 8.21 22.32 10.50
CA ILE A 396 9.36 21.76 9.78
C ILE A 396 10.60 22.66 9.97
N ASN A 397 10.44 23.96 9.80
CA ASN A 397 11.55 24.90 9.98
C ASN A 397 12.10 24.89 11.41
N GLU A 398 11.24 24.81 12.40
CA GLU A 398 11.66 24.80 13.80
C GLU A 398 12.30 23.45 14.21
N LEU A 399 11.79 22.31 13.71
CA LEU A 399 12.43 21.00 13.90
C LEU A 399 13.83 20.96 13.30
N ARG A 400 13.97 21.46 12.07
CA ARG A 400 15.28 21.59 11.40
C ARG A 400 16.24 22.49 12.18
N ARG A 401 15.75 23.63 12.67
CA ARG A 401 16.58 24.57 13.46
C ARG A 401 17.14 23.94 14.73
N ARG A 402 16.47 22.93 15.27
CA ARG A 402 16.88 22.19 16.49
C ARG A 402 17.51 20.83 16.23
N ASP A 403 17.76 20.47 14.95
CA ASP A 403 18.27 19.17 14.52
C ASP A 403 17.43 17.99 15.05
N ILE A 404 16.11 18.18 15.14
CA ILE A 404 15.17 17.13 15.55
C ILE A 404 14.72 16.36 14.32
N PRO A 405 14.85 15.01 14.32
CA PRO A 405 14.37 14.18 13.22
C PRO A 405 12.84 14.24 13.15
N TYR A 406 12.33 14.36 11.93
CA TYR A 406 10.89 14.40 11.69
C TYR A 406 10.55 13.68 10.39
N LEU A 407 9.32 13.18 10.36
CA LEU A 407 8.71 12.51 9.23
C LEU A 407 7.39 13.19 8.91
N VAL A 408 7.10 13.38 7.64
CA VAL A 408 5.89 14.06 7.21
C VAL A 408 5.00 13.10 6.44
N GLY A 409 3.84 12.76 7.02
CA GLY A 409 2.79 11.97 6.35
C GLY A 409 1.76 12.90 5.73
N GLY A 410 1.33 12.56 4.52
CA GLY A 410 0.33 13.32 3.78
C GLY A 410 0.87 14.09 2.59
N ASN A 411 -0.05 14.60 1.75
CA ASN A 411 0.25 15.34 0.52
C ASN A 411 1.10 16.61 0.75
N VAL A 412 2.19 16.47 1.46
CA VAL A 412 3.35 17.36 1.29
C VAL A 412 4.14 16.70 0.20
N GLY A 413 3.92 17.22 -0.99
CA GLY A 413 4.56 16.63 -2.14
C GLY A 413 6.05 16.46 -1.91
N LEU A 414 6.60 15.37 -2.36
CA LEU A 414 8.03 15.05 -2.37
C LEU A 414 8.90 16.28 -2.73
N PHE A 415 8.39 17.17 -3.55
CA PHE A 415 9.06 18.40 -3.99
C PHE A 415 9.11 19.54 -2.95
N PHE A 416 8.67 19.33 -1.72
CA PHE A 416 9.07 20.20 -0.59
C PHE A 416 10.49 19.88 -0.09
N ARG A 417 11.00 18.71 -0.43
CA ARG A 417 12.37 18.31 -0.12
C ARG A 417 13.36 18.90 -1.12
N GLU A 418 14.49 19.35 -0.60
CA GLU A 418 15.53 20.03 -1.38
C GLU A 418 16.16 19.11 -2.42
N GLU A 419 16.37 17.83 -2.09
CA GLU A 419 16.86 16.79 -2.99
C GLU A 419 15.92 16.55 -4.16
N ALA A 420 14.61 16.49 -3.93
CA ALA A 420 13.62 16.32 -5.00
C ALA A 420 13.47 17.57 -5.86
N GLN A 421 13.52 18.76 -5.25
CA GLN A 421 13.58 20.02 -6.01
C GLN A 421 14.83 20.12 -6.88
N ALA A 422 15.99 19.66 -6.37
CA ALA A 422 17.22 19.59 -7.13
C ALA A 422 17.05 18.71 -8.38
N MET A 423 16.48 17.51 -8.22
CA MET A 423 16.16 16.63 -9.35
C MET A 423 15.19 17.29 -10.33
N GLY A 424 14.12 17.89 -9.84
CA GLY A 424 13.16 18.63 -10.68
C GLY A 424 13.82 19.75 -11.51
N CYS A 425 14.70 20.54 -10.91
CA CYS A 425 15.46 21.57 -11.61
C CYS A 425 16.38 20.99 -12.71
N LEU A 426 17.10 19.89 -12.40
CA LEU A 426 18.06 19.31 -13.35
C LEU A 426 17.35 18.58 -14.50
N PHE A 427 16.24 17.90 -14.26
CA PHE A 427 15.42 17.31 -15.33
C PHE A 427 14.72 18.38 -16.17
N ALA A 428 14.25 19.49 -15.59
CA ALA A 428 13.71 20.62 -16.34
C ALA A 428 14.76 21.26 -17.24
N TRP A 429 16.00 21.42 -16.76
CA TRP A 429 17.11 21.89 -17.57
C TRP A 429 17.47 20.92 -18.70
N LEU A 430 17.44 19.60 -18.44
CA LEU A 430 17.63 18.55 -19.44
C LEU A 430 16.61 18.70 -20.60
N GLY A 431 15.33 18.92 -20.26
CA GLY A 431 14.23 19.10 -21.22
C GLY A 431 14.13 20.49 -21.86
N LYS A 432 15.03 21.41 -21.57
CA LYS A 432 14.96 22.84 -21.98
C LYS A 432 13.65 23.53 -21.56
N ASP A 433 13.09 23.12 -20.45
CA ASP A 433 11.83 23.67 -19.91
C ASP A 433 12.05 24.43 -18.61
N GLY A 434 11.01 24.97 -18.03
CA GLY A 434 11.00 25.64 -16.73
C GLY A 434 10.62 24.70 -15.59
N PHE A 435 11.03 25.08 -14.39
CA PHE A 435 10.60 24.43 -13.16
C PHE A 435 9.96 25.45 -12.21
N TRP A 436 8.76 25.12 -11.73
CA TRP A 436 7.98 25.98 -10.85
C TRP A 436 8.35 25.74 -9.39
N GLN A 437 8.71 26.79 -8.68
CA GLN A 437 8.99 26.73 -7.24
C GLN A 437 7.70 26.83 -6.40
N ALA A 438 7.80 26.40 -5.14
CA ALA A 438 6.80 26.74 -4.14
C ALA A 438 6.69 28.27 -4.03
N GLY A 439 5.47 28.81 -4.26
CA GLY A 439 5.25 30.27 -4.33
C GLY A 439 4.97 30.83 -5.72
N GLY A 440 5.06 29.99 -6.78
CA GLY A 440 4.60 30.35 -8.13
C GLY A 440 5.62 31.03 -9.03
N SER A 441 6.90 31.12 -8.64
CA SER A 441 7.97 31.60 -9.51
C SER A 441 8.52 30.47 -10.39
N GLU A 442 8.68 30.72 -11.68
CA GLU A 442 9.29 29.83 -12.64
C GLU A 442 10.78 30.14 -12.82
N ILE A 443 11.61 29.11 -12.85
CA ILE A 443 13.03 29.21 -13.16
C ILE A 443 13.30 28.54 -14.49
N ARG A 444 14.13 29.14 -15.33
CA ARG A 444 14.51 28.62 -16.66
C ARG A 444 16.01 28.72 -16.94
N GLY A 445 16.46 27.96 -17.93
CA GLY A 445 17.83 28.03 -18.44
C GLY A 445 18.89 27.63 -17.41
N ASP A 446 20.05 28.25 -17.48
CA ASP A 446 21.20 27.93 -16.60
C ASP A 446 20.96 28.22 -15.12
N LEU A 447 19.96 29.03 -14.77
CA LEU A 447 19.52 29.21 -13.39
C LEU A 447 18.99 27.92 -12.77
N LEU A 448 18.43 27.01 -13.57
CA LEU A 448 17.98 25.69 -13.12
C LEU A 448 19.16 24.84 -12.62
N VAL A 449 20.28 24.83 -13.36
CA VAL A 449 21.49 24.10 -12.94
C VAL A 449 22.06 24.70 -11.65
N GLN A 450 22.22 26.04 -11.61
CA GLN A 450 22.72 26.73 -10.42
C GLN A 450 21.86 26.42 -9.19
N LYS A 451 20.54 26.49 -9.33
CA LYS A 451 19.59 26.21 -8.25
C LYS A 451 19.59 24.73 -7.87
N GLY A 452 19.59 23.83 -8.85
CA GLY A 452 19.61 22.38 -8.62
C GLY A 452 20.85 21.95 -7.85
N VAL A 453 22.03 22.39 -8.29
CA VAL A 453 23.30 22.09 -7.61
C VAL A 453 23.35 22.69 -6.19
N ALA A 454 22.87 23.93 -6.01
CA ALA A 454 22.84 24.57 -4.70
C ALA A 454 21.89 23.83 -3.73
N LEU A 455 20.71 23.42 -4.19
CA LEU A 455 19.74 22.65 -3.40
C LEU A 455 20.31 21.27 -3.03
N TRP A 456 20.98 20.61 -3.98
CA TRP A 456 21.63 19.32 -3.73
C TRP A 456 22.73 19.45 -2.67
N SER A 457 23.64 20.41 -2.83
CA SER A 457 24.72 20.65 -1.86
C SER A 457 24.17 20.98 -0.47
N LYS A 458 23.07 21.75 -0.41
CA LYS A 458 22.40 22.07 0.86
C LYS A 458 21.78 20.83 1.51
N ALA A 459 21.10 19.96 0.73
CA ALA A 459 20.44 18.75 1.24
C ALA A 459 21.46 17.71 1.72
N THR A 460 22.56 17.54 0.99
CA THR A 460 23.54 16.46 1.20
C THR A 460 24.78 16.85 1.99
N GLY A 461 25.05 18.14 2.15
CA GLY A 461 26.32 18.64 2.68
C GLY A 461 27.54 18.43 1.75
N ILE A 462 27.34 17.86 0.54
CA ILE A 462 28.41 17.58 -0.39
C ILE A 462 28.83 18.87 -1.08
N ALA A 463 30.12 19.24 -0.92
CA ALA A 463 30.72 20.32 -1.69
C ALA A 463 31.04 19.82 -3.11
N LEU A 464 30.44 20.45 -4.11
CA LEU A 464 30.68 20.15 -5.52
C LEU A 464 31.56 21.23 -6.15
N ASP A 465 32.59 20.79 -6.88
CA ASP A 465 33.39 21.71 -7.72
C ASP A 465 32.52 22.24 -8.86
N ARG A 466 32.41 23.57 -8.93
CA ARG A 466 31.42 24.21 -9.80
C ARG A 466 31.72 24.03 -11.29
N GLU A 467 33.01 24.13 -11.69
CA GLU A 467 33.37 24.01 -13.09
C GLU A 467 33.25 22.57 -13.56
N LYS A 468 33.77 21.65 -12.75
CA LYS A 468 33.69 20.21 -13.01
C LYS A 468 32.25 19.71 -13.12
N ILE A 469 31.40 20.04 -12.14
CA ILE A 469 30.03 19.59 -12.14
C ILE A 469 29.22 20.10 -13.35
N TYR A 470 29.46 21.33 -13.78
CA TYR A 470 28.79 21.88 -14.96
C TYR A 470 29.24 21.22 -16.25
N SER A 471 30.51 20.85 -16.36
CA SER A 471 31.02 20.08 -17.49
C SER A 471 30.38 18.68 -17.56
N GLU A 472 30.37 17.96 -16.44
CA GLU A 472 29.78 16.62 -16.35
C GLU A 472 28.25 16.64 -16.62
N LEU A 473 27.53 17.66 -16.16
CA LEU A 473 26.09 17.81 -16.43
C LEU A 473 25.80 18.13 -17.90
N ARG A 474 26.70 18.89 -18.60
CA ARG A 474 26.54 19.12 -20.05
C ARG A 474 26.76 17.82 -20.84
N GLU A 475 27.78 17.06 -20.49
CA GLU A 475 28.06 15.76 -21.10
C GLU A 475 26.88 14.80 -20.91
N TRP A 476 26.38 14.68 -19.66
CA TRP A 476 25.20 13.89 -19.35
C TRP A 476 24.00 14.27 -20.19
N ARG A 477 23.75 15.57 -20.35
CA ARG A 477 22.63 16.06 -21.18
C ARG A 477 22.80 15.67 -22.66
N GLU A 478 24.00 15.78 -23.20
CA GLU A 478 24.27 15.35 -24.57
C GLU A 478 24.10 13.86 -24.75
N GLU A 479 24.57 13.05 -23.80
CA GLU A 479 24.39 11.59 -23.79
C GLU A 479 22.92 11.19 -23.81
N VAL A 480 22.09 11.84 -22.98
CA VAL A 480 20.64 11.57 -22.94
C VAL A 480 19.98 11.91 -24.27
N LEU A 481 20.25 13.10 -24.80
CA LEU A 481 19.62 13.56 -26.05
C LEU A 481 20.10 12.77 -27.29
N GLN A 482 21.28 12.14 -27.22
CA GLN A 482 21.80 11.22 -28.24
C GLN A 482 21.23 9.80 -28.09
N GLY A 483 20.40 9.54 -27.07
CA GLY A 483 19.78 8.23 -26.88
C GLY A 483 20.73 7.15 -26.33
N LYS A 484 21.78 7.51 -25.57
CA LYS A 484 22.72 6.54 -24.99
C LYS A 484 22.09 5.67 -23.88
N TYR A 485 20.98 6.09 -23.31
CA TYR A 485 20.30 5.40 -22.22
C TYR A 485 19.05 4.66 -22.74
N GLN A 486 18.71 3.55 -22.07
CA GLN A 486 17.56 2.72 -22.43
C GLN A 486 16.26 3.17 -21.78
N ASN A 487 16.35 3.80 -20.59
CA ASN A 487 15.22 4.22 -19.78
C ASN A 487 15.57 5.40 -18.87
N LEU A 488 14.54 6.06 -18.32
CA LEU A 488 14.71 7.23 -17.44
C LEU A 488 15.42 6.89 -16.11
N ILE A 489 15.33 5.67 -15.64
CA ILE A 489 16.01 5.24 -14.41
C ILE A 489 17.54 5.22 -14.61
N GLN A 490 18.02 4.75 -15.76
CA GLN A 490 19.46 4.84 -16.08
C GLN A 490 19.94 6.30 -16.19
N VAL A 491 19.14 7.17 -16.80
CA VAL A 491 19.40 8.62 -16.86
C VAL A 491 19.54 9.20 -15.45
N PHE A 492 18.62 8.83 -14.56
CA PHE A 492 18.60 9.26 -13.17
C PHE A 492 19.80 8.72 -12.36
N HIS A 493 20.09 7.43 -12.48
CA HIS A 493 21.24 6.83 -11.79
C HIS A 493 22.55 7.52 -12.18
N ARG A 494 22.76 7.81 -13.48
CA ARG A 494 23.95 8.56 -13.92
C ARG A 494 24.00 9.96 -13.30
N LEU A 495 22.88 10.66 -13.27
CA LEU A 495 22.78 11.99 -12.62
C LEU A 495 23.17 11.90 -11.13
N LEU A 496 22.68 10.92 -10.40
CA LEU A 496 23.00 10.73 -8.98
C LEU A 496 24.50 10.51 -8.76
N VAL A 497 25.15 9.72 -9.62
CA VAL A 497 26.60 9.50 -9.56
C VAL A 497 27.39 10.80 -9.79
N ILE A 498 27.03 11.58 -10.79
CA ILE A 498 27.61 12.89 -11.09
C ILE A 498 27.51 13.81 -9.86
N LEU A 499 26.36 13.79 -9.18
CA LEU A 499 26.11 14.61 -7.99
C LEU A 499 26.80 14.08 -6.71
N GLY A 500 27.53 12.96 -6.80
CA GLY A 500 28.26 12.39 -5.67
C GLY A 500 27.43 11.56 -4.70
N TYR A 501 26.29 11.01 -5.14
CA TYR A 501 25.41 10.15 -4.34
C TYR A 501 26.16 9.03 -3.60
N LEU A 502 27.17 8.42 -4.23
CA LEU A 502 27.97 7.34 -3.64
C LEU A 502 28.77 7.76 -2.38
N LYS A 503 28.88 9.07 -2.10
CA LYS A 503 29.52 9.61 -0.89
C LYS A 503 28.57 9.68 0.30
N LEU A 504 27.27 9.51 0.06
CA LEU A 504 26.27 9.53 1.13
C LEU A 504 26.41 8.29 2.01
N ASP A 505 26.33 8.48 3.31
CA ASP A 505 26.38 7.40 4.28
C ASP A 505 24.96 6.93 4.66
N PRO A 506 24.54 5.73 4.29
CA PRO A 506 23.22 5.21 4.61
C PRO A 506 23.00 4.90 6.11
N SER A 507 24.05 4.90 6.92
CA SER A 507 23.93 4.76 8.39
C SER A 507 23.56 6.09 9.07
N HIS A 508 23.79 7.21 8.39
CA HIS A 508 23.45 8.54 8.89
C HIS A 508 21.95 8.81 8.61
N SER A 509 21.15 9.08 9.64
CA SER A 509 19.69 9.18 9.57
C SER A 509 19.19 10.17 8.50
N LEU A 510 19.83 11.36 8.38
CA LEU A 510 19.44 12.35 7.38
C LEU A 510 19.74 11.88 5.95
N HIS A 511 20.88 11.21 5.73
CA HIS A 511 21.20 10.64 4.41
C HIS A 511 20.26 9.48 4.05
N ALA A 512 19.89 8.63 5.01
CA ALA A 512 18.95 7.54 4.78
C ALA A 512 17.58 8.07 4.31
N VAL A 513 17.05 9.11 4.96
CA VAL A 513 15.79 9.76 4.56
C VAL A 513 15.92 10.37 3.16
N LEU A 514 17.01 11.07 2.88
CA LEU A 514 17.28 11.65 1.57
C LEU A 514 17.33 10.57 0.47
N MET A 515 18.08 9.49 0.72
CA MET A 515 18.21 8.36 -0.21
C MET A 515 16.83 7.71 -0.48
N ALA A 516 16.02 7.56 0.55
CA ALA A 516 14.68 7.05 0.41
C ALA A 516 13.76 7.98 -0.40
N ASN A 517 13.84 9.31 -0.20
CA ASN A 517 13.11 10.27 -1.03
C ASN A 517 13.54 10.24 -2.50
N LEU A 518 14.81 9.97 -2.79
CA LEU A 518 15.28 9.75 -4.15
C LEU A 518 14.72 8.45 -4.76
N GLY A 519 14.55 7.41 -3.95
CA GLY A 519 13.80 6.21 -4.35
C GLY A 519 12.37 6.53 -4.76
N ARG A 520 11.68 7.37 -3.99
CA ARG A 520 10.34 7.88 -4.37
C ARG A 520 10.37 8.73 -5.64
N PHE A 521 11.41 9.52 -5.84
CA PHE A 521 11.56 10.25 -7.11
C PHE A 521 11.68 9.29 -8.30
N SER A 522 12.33 8.14 -8.14
CA SER A 522 12.41 7.12 -9.19
C SER A 522 11.02 6.58 -9.59
N SER A 523 10.04 6.57 -8.65
CA SER A 523 8.66 6.19 -8.97
C SER A 523 7.99 7.17 -9.94
N ILE A 524 8.26 8.48 -9.81
CA ILE A 524 7.75 9.49 -10.77
C ILE A 524 8.25 9.19 -12.18
N LEU A 525 9.54 8.87 -12.31
CA LEU A 525 10.16 8.56 -13.60
C LEU A 525 9.57 7.27 -14.19
N PHE A 526 9.42 6.25 -13.36
CA PHE A 526 8.87 4.95 -13.78
C PHE A 526 7.41 5.06 -14.21
N ASP A 527 6.55 5.72 -13.42
CA ASP A 527 5.12 5.87 -13.71
C ASP A 527 4.89 6.67 -14.99
N TYR A 528 5.68 7.73 -15.20
CA TYR A 528 5.63 8.51 -16.43
C TYR A 528 6.12 7.68 -17.64
N GLU A 529 7.29 7.02 -17.52
CA GLU A 529 7.87 6.25 -18.63
C GLU A 529 7.02 5.03 -18.99
N SER A 530 6.48 4.32 -18.00
CA SER A 530 5.61 3.17 -18.23
C SER A 530 4.36 3.57 -19.00
N SER A 531 3.72 4.68 -18.62
CA SER A 531 2.57 5.17 -19.38
C SER A 531 2.98 5.64 -20.80
N TYR A 532 4.13 6.29 -20.98
CA TYR A 532 4.63 6.72 -22.29
C TYR A 532 4.95 5.55 -23.23
N ARG A 533 5.55 4.47 -22.71
CA ARG A 533 6.00 3.32 -23.52
C ARG A 533 4.95 2.22 -23.68
N LEU A 534 3.78 2.39 -23.09
CA LEU A 534 2.69 1.43 -23.20
C LEU A 534 2.31 1.18 -24.66
N GLY A 535 2.15 -0.09 -25.06
CA GLY A 535 1.90 -0.47 -26.44
C GLY A 535 3.17 -0.46 -27.32
N GLY A 536 4.36 -0.39 -26.75
CA GLY A 536 5.63 -0.45 -27.48
C GLY A 536 5.98 0.84 -28.22
N ALA A 537 5.52 2.00 -27.73
CA ALA A 537 5.88 3.29 -28.31
C ALA A 537 7.41 3.49 -28.29
N GLY A 538 7.96 3.93 -29.41
CA GLY A 538 9.37 4.29 -29.54
C GLY A 538 9.75 5.45 -28.62
N VAL A 539 11.02 5.51 -28.21
CA VAL A 539 11.51 6.57 -27.32
C VAL A 539 12.17 7.69 -28.11
N GLU A 540 11.46 8.79 -28.26
CA GLU A 540 12.02 10.06 -28.70
C GLU A 540 12.42 10.89 -27.47
N TRP A 541 13.71 10.85 -27.11
CA TRP A 541 14.20 11.38 -25.83
C TRP A 541 13.84 12.85 -25.57
N ASN A 542 13.82 13.69 -26.61
CA ASN A 542 13.41 15.08 -26.47
C ASN A 542 11.94 15.22 -26.05
N GLU A 543 11.07 14.36 -26.58
CA GLU A 543 9.65 14.35 -26.23
C GLU A 543 9.41 13.76 -24.84
N VAL A 544 10.07 12.64 -24.54
CA VAL A 544 9.98 11.98 -23.22
C VAL A 544 10.38 12.95 -22.11
N VAL A 545 11.54 13.61 -22.23
CA VAL A 545 12.03 14.50 -21.19
C VAL A 545 11.17 15.76 -21.07
N ARG A 546 10.67 16.32 -22.18
CA ARG A 546 9.75 17.47 -22.16
C ARG A 546 8.44 17.11 -21.48
N GLY A 547 7.85 15.98 -21.86
CA GLY A 547 6.60 15.50 -21.27
C GLY A 547 6.75 15.18 -19.77
N LEU A 548 7.88 14.60 -19.37
CA LEU A 548 8.22 14.40 -17.95
C LEU A 548 8.24 15.73 -17.18
N CYS A 549 8.88 16.78 -17.74
CA CYS A 549 8.90 18.09 -17.10
C CYS A 549 7.49 18.67 -16.92
N TRP A 550 6.64 18.50 -17.91
CA TRP A 550 5.24 18.91 -17.81
C TRP A 550 4.50 18.11 -16.74
N TYR A 551 4.67 16.80 -16.71
CA TYR A 551 4.08 15.92 -15.71
C TYR A 551 4.52 16.29 -14.29
N MET A 552 5.83 16.51 -14.08
CA MET A 552 6.37 16.95 -12.79
C MET A 552 5.78 18.29 -12.33
N ASN A 553 5.78 19.30 -13.22
CA ASN A 553 5.30 20.62 -12.88
C ASN A 553 3.77 20.68 -12.66
N ALA A 554 3.02 19.95 -13.48
CA ALA A 554 1.56 19.99 -13.44
C ALA A 554 0.99 19.11 -12.32
N TYR A 555 1.52 17.91 -12.14
CA TYR A 555 0.92 16.89 -11.29
C TYR A 555 1.83 16.42 -10.15
N ALA A 556 3.02 15.89 -10.47
CA ALA A 556 3.82 15.15 -9.49
C ALA A 556 4.20 15.97 -8.25
N ARG A 557 4.38 17.28 -8.38
CA ARG A 557 4.65 18.19 -7.26
C ARG A 557 3.62 18.17 -6.14
N GLY A 558 2.38 17.82 -6.44
CA GLY A 558 1.29 17.80 -5.46
C GLY A 558 0.75 16.42 -5.15
N ALA A 559 1.17 15.40 -5.88
CA ALA A 559 0.60 14.07 -5.84
C ALA A 559 1.49 13.03 -5.17
N TYR A 560 2.81 13.08 -5.44
CA TYR A 560 3.73 12.13 -4.85
C TYR A 560 4.12 12.55 -3.43
N GLU A 561 3.86 11.65 -2.51
CA GLU A 561 4.17 11.82 -1.09
C GLU A 561 5.64 11.48 -0.81
N GLU A 562 6.17 12.05 0.27
CA GLU A 562 7.36 11.52 0.91
C GLU A 562 7.09 10.07 1.34
N HIS A 563 7.99 9.39 1.96
CA HIS A 563 7.89 8.00 2.41
C HIS A 563 6.48 7.55 2.83
N SER A 564 6.19 6.25 2.66
CA SER A 564 4.96 5.64 3.17
C SER A 564 4.93 5.67 4.71
N ILE A 565 3.72 5.73 5.28
CA ILE A 565 3.49 5.69 6.73
C ILE A 565 4.13 4.44 7.39
N GLU A 566 4.37 3.39 6.62
CA GLU A 566 4.92 2.11 7.10
C GLU A 566 6.36 2.23 7.65
N ASP A 567 7.17 3.14 7.10
CA ASP A 567 8.56 3.35 7.51
C ASP A 567 8.68 4.16 8.81
N TYR A 568 7.60 4.82 9.23
CA TYR A 568 7.62 5.72 10.39
C TYR A 568 7.69 5.02 11.74
N LEU A 569 7.23 3.78 11.84
CA LEU A 569 7.17 3.09 13.12
C LEU A 569 8.53 2.61 13.63
N THR A 570 9.52 2.50 12.74
CA THR A 570 10.87 2.03 13.09
C THR A 570 11.86 3.18 13.34
N THR A 571 11.57 4.39 12.84
CA THR A 571 12.47 5.56 12.94
C THR A 571 12.11 6.41 14.16
N ASP A 572 13.09 6.76 15.00
CA ASP A 572 12.87 7.69 16.11
C ASP A 572 12.79 9.13 15.62
N ALA A 573 11.61 9.56 15.18
CA ALA A 573 11.33 10.87 14.59
C ALA A 573 9.93 11.36 14.94
N VAL A 574 9.76 12.70 15.06
CA VAL A 574 8.45 13.34 15.27
C VAL A 574 7.58 13.17 14.02
N PHE A 575 6.36 12.71 14.20
CA PHE A 575 5.43 12.51 13.08
C PHE A 575 4.54 13.74 12.86
N ILE A 576 4.62 14.33 11.66
CA ILE A 576 3.73 15.41 11.22
C ILE A 576 2.78 14.85 10.17
N SER A 577 1.47 14.93 10.38
CA SER A 577 0.51 14.33 9.45
C SER A 577 -0.81 15.10 9.36
N THR A 578 -1.60 14.77 8.33
CA THR A 578 -3.01 15.13 8.33
C THR A 578 -3.78 14.23 9.28
N VAL A 579 -4.89 14.74 9.82
CA VAL A 579 -5.79 13.93 10.66
C VAL A 579 -6.35 12.71 9.90
N HIS A 580 -6.59 12.84 8.58
CA HIS A 580 -7.08 11.72 7.77
C HIS A 580 -6.13 10.53 7.74
N GLN A 581 -4.83 10.80 7.57
CA GLN A 581 -3.82 9.74 7.56
C GLN A 581 -3.49 9.21 8.95
N ALA A 582 -3.73 10.00 9.99
CA ALA A 582 -3.60 9.57 11.38
C ALA A 582 -4.72 8.60 11.83
N LYS A 583 -5.78 8.40 11.02
CA LYS A 583 -6.83 7.44 11.32
C LYS A 583 -6.24 6.02 11.38
N GLY A 584 -6.62 5.26 12.41
CA GLY A 584 -6.06 3.92 12.69
C GLY A 584 -4.75 3.94 13.49
N LEU A 585 -4.03 5.07 13.53
CA LEU A 585 -2.79 5.24 14.30
C LEU A 585 -3.08 5.85 15.69
N GLU A 586 -2.08 5.78 16.57
CA GLU A 586 -2.18 6.32 17.94
C GLU A 586 -0.79 6.62 18.51
N TRP A 587 -0.68 7.69 19.29
CA TRP A 587 0.57 8.12 19.90
C TRP A 587 0.40 8.46 21.38
N PRO A 588 1.45 8.29 22.20
CA PRO A 588 1.47 8.78 23.57
C PRO A 588 1.19 10.29 23.66
N VAL A 589 1.77 11.08 22.76
CA VAL A 589 1.71 12.55 22.76
C VAL A 589 1.20 13.06 21.42
N VAL A 590 0.11 13.80 21.44
CA VAL A 590 -0.50 14.37 20.23
C VAL A 590 -0.71 15.87 20.39
N PHE A 591 -0.19 16.63 19.43
CA PHE A 591 -0.50 18.04 19.23
C PHE A 591 -1.43 18.19 18.03
N VAL A 592 -2.64 18.69 18.24
CA VAL A 592 -3.56 19.06 17.16
C VAL A 592 -3.39 20.55 16.92
N SER A 593 -2.68 20.95 15.88
CA SER A 593 -2.17 22.30 15.72
C SER A 593 -2.84 23.10 14.60
N SER A 594 -2.70 24.41 14.68
CA SER A 594 -3.28 25.39 13.74
C SER A 594 -4.82 25.35 13.69
N VAL A 595 -5.47 25.13 14.84
CA VAL A 595 -6.92 24.99 14.97
C VAL A 595 -7.57 26.38 15.07
N VAL A 596 -7.54 27.11 13.95
CA VAL A 596 -8.14 28.44 13.83
C VAL A 596 -9.29 28.46 12.83
N ASN A 597 -10.18 29.45 12.96
CA ASN A 597 -11.28 29.62 12.02
C ASN A 597 -10.76 29.68 10.57
N ALA A 598 -11.48 29.06 9.65
CA ALA A 598 -11.15 28.95 8.23
C ALA A 598 -9.97 28.00 7.89
N ARG A 599 -9.35 27.35 8.88
CA ARG A 599 -8.37 26.28 8.68
C ARG A 599 -8.92 24.92 9.11
N PHE A 600 -9.44 24.86 10.33
CA PHE A 600 -10.12 23.69 10.87
C PHE A 600 -11.34 24.17 11.70
N PRO A 601 -12.57 24.06 11.20
CA PRO A 601 -13.01 23.37 9.97
C PRO A 601 -12.58 24.07 8.67
N SER A 602 -12.52 23.27 7.59
CA SER A 602 -12.20 23.78 6.26
C SER A 602 -13.31 24.67 5.71
N MET A 603 -12.97 25.81 5.14
CA MET A 603 -13.93 26.68 4.45
C MET A 603 -14.58 26.05 3.20
N ARG A 604 -14.05 24.94 2.73
CA ARG A 604 -14.57 24.23 1.54
C ARG A 604 -15.65 23.21 1.88
N ALA A 605 -15.78 22.84 3.15
CA ALA A 605 -16.80 21.91 3.59
C ALA A 605 -18.22 22.41 3.27
N GLY A 606 -19.00 21.60 2.60
CA GLY A 606 -20.37 21.88 2.18
C GLY A 606 -20.53 22.89 1.04
N LYS A 607 -19.44 23.30 0.38
CA LYS A 607 -19.55 24.14 -0.82
C LYS A 607 -19.85 23.28 -2.05
N GLU A 608 -20.82 23.71 -2.82
CA GLU A 608 -21.13 23.11 -4.10
C GLU A 608 -19.92 23.12 -5.03
N LYS A 609 -19.72 22.01 -5.72
CA LYS A 609 -18.68 21.82 -6.75
C LYS A 609 -19.36 21.68 -8.12
N ASP A 610 -18.64 22.13 -9.13
CA ASP A 610 -19.01 21.85 -10.52
C ASP A 610 -18.58 20.41 -10.84
N TRP A 611 -19.56 19.51 -10.96
CA TRP A 611 -19.35 18.11 -11.28
C TRP A 611 -19.46 17.86 -12.78
N LEU A 612 -18.63 16.97 -13.32
CA LEU A 612 -18.77 16.52 -14.70
C LEU A 612 -20.06 15.71 -14.90
N LEU A 613 -20.47 14.99 -13.88
CA LEU A 613 -21.70 14.21 -13.88
C LEU A 613 -22.89 15.06 -13.36
N PRO A 614 -24.08 14.91 -13.97
CA PRO A 614 -25.31 15.50 -13.44
C PRO A 614 -25.56 15.10 -11.97
N ARG A 615 -25.88 16.09 -11.14
CA ARG A 615 -26.07 15.89 -9.68
C ARG A 615 -27.22 14.91 -9.33
N ASN A 616 -28.14 14.66 -10.21
CA ASN A 616 -29.24 13.72 -10.00
C ASN A 616 -28.87 12.24 -10.28
N LEU A 617 -27.64 11.97 -10.66
CA LEU A 617 -27.12 10.61 -10.83
C LEU A 617 -26.51 10.03 -9.56
N PHE A 618 -26.08 10.89 -8.62
CA PHE A 618 -25.46 10.50 -7.37
C PHE A 618 -25.72 11.52 -6.25
N ASP A 619 -25.40 11.19 -5.02
CA ASP A 619 -25.53 12.10 -3.88
C ASP A 619 -24.33 13.07 -3.83
N ALA A 620 -24.38 14.12 -4.68
CA ALA A 620 -23.29 15.08 -4.82
C ALA A 620 -22.94 15.79 -3.50
N LYS A 621 -23.93 16.05 -2.63
CA LYS A 621 -23.74 16.70 -1.33
C LYS A 621 -22.78 15.92 -0.43
N ARG A 622 -22.84 14.59 -0.48
CA ARG A 622 -21.93 13.72 0.28
C ARG A 622 -20.48 13.92 -0.15
N TYR A 623 -20.21 14.03 -1.46
CA TYR A 623 -18.86 14.25 -1.99
C TYR A 623 -18.33 15.69 -1.80
N GLU A 624 -19.19 16.63 -1.43
CA GLU A 624 -18.84 18.03 -1.16
C GLU A 624 -18.37 18.25 0.27
N GLY A 625 -18.51 17.22 1.11
CA GLY A 625 -18.20 17.28 2.52
C GLY A 625 -19.23 18.08 3.32
N SER A 626 -19.08 18.11 4.62
CA SER A 626 -19.97 18.82 5.54
C SER A 626 -19.24 19.29 6.78
N ILE A 627 -19.85 20.22 7.53
CA ILE A 627 -19.34 20.59 8.85
C ILE A 627 -19.38 19.40 9.82
N GLU A 628 -20.32 18.50 9.66
CA GLU A 628 -20.42 17.26 10.45
C GLU A 628 -19.23 16.34 10.21
N GLU A 629 -18.79 16.18 8.95
CA GLU A 629 -17.59 15.44 8.62
C GLU A 629 -16.33 16.09 9.23
N GLU A 630 -16.22 17.43 9.21
CA GLU A 630 -15.14 18.16 9.87
C GLU A 630 -15.15 17.96 11.40
N ARG A 631 -16.34 17.86 12.02
CA ARG A 631 -16.47 17.50 13.44
C ARG A 631 -15.97 16.09 13.72
N LYS A 632 -16.38 15.11 12.93
CA LYS A 632 -15.88 13.74 13.03
C LYS A 632 -14.37 13.67 12.82
N LEU A 633 -13.85 14.44 11.87
CA LEU A 633 -12.41 14.54 11.65
C LEU A 633 -11.67 15.10 12.87
N PHE A 634 -12.22 16.14 13.51
CA PHE A 634 -11.62 16.70 14.73
C PHE A 634 -11.71 15.70 15.90
N TYR A 635 -12.82 14.98 16.05
CA TYR A 635 -12.97 13.89 17.02
C TYR A 635 -11.91 12.79 16.78
N VAL A 636 -11.65 12.43 15.53
CA VAL A 636 -10.56 11.49 15.20
C VAL A 636 -9.23 12.05 15.73
N ALA A 637 -8.92 13.34 15.52
CA ALA A 637 -7.68 13.93 16.00
C ALA A 637 -7.54 13.83 17.53
N LEU A 638 -8.60 14.16 18.27
CA LEU A 638 -8.62 14.07 19.74
C LEU A 638 -8.35 12.65 20.24
N THR A 639 -8.93 11.65 19.58
CA THR A 639 -8.86 10.23 19.98
C THR A 639 -7.59 9.51 19.53
N ARG A 640 -6.62 10.21 18.91
CA ARG A 640 -5.30 9.61 18.60
C ARG A 640 -4.35 9.59 19.79
N ALA A 641 -4.60 10.42 20.78
CA ALA A 641 -3.75 10.56 21.95
C ALA A 641 -4.01 9.47 22.99
N LYS A 642 -2.90 8.95 23.60
CA LYS A 642 -2.96 8.03 24.73
C LYS A 642 -2.83 8.76 26.07
N ASN A 643 -1.82 9.62 26.22
CA ASN A 643 -1.42 10.24 27.50
C ASN A 643 -1.52 11.75 27.49
N VAL A 644 -1.08 12.41 26.40
CA VAL A 644 -1.05 13.87 26.28
C VAL A 644 -1.76 14.30 25.01
N LEU A 645 -2.72 15.19 25.18
CA LEU A 645 -3.44 15.85 24.08
C LEU A 645 -3.33 17.37 24.25
N CYS A 646 -2.75 18.02 23.27
CA CYS A 646 -2.65 19.47 23.25
C CYS A 646 -3.26 20.01 21.94
N VAL A 647 -4.26 20.88 22.05
CA VAL A 647 -4.87 21.57 20.92
C VAL A 647 -4.33 22.97 20.88
N THR A 648 -3.62 23.33 19.81
CA THR A 648 -2.98 24.65 19.68
C THR A 648 -3.62 25.51 18.60
N TYR A 649 -3.66 26.82 18.84
CA TYR A 649 -4.15 27.82 17.91
C TYR A 649 -3.43 29.15 18.11
N PHE A 650 -3.48 30.02 17.13
CA PHE A 650 -2.79 31.30 17.17
C PHE A 650 -3.76 32.47 16.92
N ARG A 651 -3.37 33.66 17.44
CA ARG A 651 -4.19 34.87 17.44
C ARG A 651 -4.00 35.75 16.21
N THR A 652 -2.82 35.69 15.57
CA THR A 652 -2.49 36.52 14.40
C THR A 652 -1.80 35.70 13.33
N ASN A 653 -1.84 36.17 12.10
CA ASN A 653 -1.08 35.59 10.98
C ASN A 653 -0.68 36.74 10.02
N ARG A 654 0.39 36.55 9.25
CA ARG A 654 0.78 37.48 8.18
C ARG A 654 0.06 37.12 6.88
N SER A 655 -0.54 38.15 6.26
CA SER A 655 -1.11 38.00 4.91
C SER A 655 0.01 37.86 3.86
N LYS A 656 -0.33 37.44 2.63
CA LYS A 656 0.62 37.40 1.50
C LYS A 656 1.27 38.78 1.21
N LYS A 657 0.65 39.87 1.64
CA LYS A 657 1.17 41.25 1.50
C LYS A 657 1.98 41.70 2.73
N GLY A 658 2.23 40.81 3.70
CA GLY A 658 3.00 41.11 4.91
C GLY A 658 2.22 41.73 6.06
N ASN A 659 0.94 42.09 5.89
CA ASN A 659 0.12 42.70 6.93
C ASN A 659 -0.27 41.70 8.01
N ILE A 660 -0.26 42.08 9.28
CA ILE A 660 -0.74 41.28 10.39
C ILE A 660 -2.28 41.24 10.34
N VAL A 661 -2.84 40.04 10.37
CA VAL A 661 -4.29 39.80 10.37
C VAL A 661 -4.65 39.03 11.62
N SER A 662 -5.61 39.51 12.38
CA SER A 662 -6.16 38.78 13.53
C SER A 662 -6.87 37.51 13.09
N ARG A 663 -6.73 36.45 13.90
CA ARG A 663 -7.41 35.17 13.70
C ARG A 663 -8.26 34.86 14.93
N ARG A 664 -9.47 34.35 14.65
CA ARG A 664 -10.35 33.82 15.70
C ARG A 664 -10.00 32.32 15.89
N PRO A 665 -10.13 31.82 17.11
CA PRO A 665 -10.08 30.38 17.32
C PRO A 665 -11.13 29.67 16.46
N SER A 666 -10.93 28.37 16.25
CA SER A 666 -11.93 27.51 15.62
C SER A 666 -13.17 27.40 16.50
N VAL A 667 -14.35 27.27 15.92
CA VAL A 667 -15.56 26.93 16.67
C VAL A 667 -15.37 25.65 17.53
N PHE A 668 -14.54 24.72 17.08
CA PHE A 668 -14.20 23.51 17.84
C PHE A 668 -13.38 23.80 19.10
N VAL A 669 -12.50 24.80 19.04
CA VAL A 669 -11.76 25.29 20.21
C VAL A 669 -12.69 26.04 21.17
N GLU A 670 -13.58 26.88 20.64
CA GLU A 670 -14.57 27.63 21.43
C GLU A 670 -15.46 26.65 22.23
N GLU A 671 -16.00 25.62 21.58
CA GLU A 671 -16.78 24.56 22.21
C GLU A 671 -15.98 23.79 23.31
N LEU A 672 -14.74 23.37 23.02
CA LEU A 672 -13.92 22.70 24.03
C LEU A 672 -13.50 23.61 25.19
N SER A 673 -13.42 24.92 24.99
CA SER A 673 -13.03 25.88 26.05
C SER A 673 -14.07 25.99 27.16
N GLU A 674 -15.27 25.46 26.96
CA GLU A 674 -16.29 25.37 28.01
C GLU A 674 -15.91 24.33 29.10
N VAL A 675 -15.09 23.35 28.77
CA VAL A 675 -14.72 22.24 29.69
C VAL A 675 -13.22 22.07 29.89
N LEU A 676 -12.39 22.69 29.04
CA LEU A 676 -10.94 22.64 29.12
C LEU A 676 -10.35 24.02 29.36
N PRO A 677 -9.31 24.13 30.22
CA PRO A 677 -8.64 25.40 30.43
C PRO A 677 -7.90 25.86 29.17
N VAL A 678 -7.97 27.17 28.89
CA VAL A 678 -7.17 27.82 27.85
C VAL A 678 -5.89 28.35 28.49
N HIS A 679 -4.76 27.85 28.03
CA HIS A 679 -3.44 28.31 28.46
C HIS A 679 -2.84 29.26 27.43
N THR A 680 -1.88 30.07 27.87
CA THR A 680 -1.06 30.94 27.02
C THR A 680 0.32 30.31 26.78
N ASP A 681 1.22 31.08 26.18
CA ASP A 681 2.61 30.74 25.87
C ASP A 681 3.46 30.32 27.12
N ASP A 682 3.01 30.66 28.32
CA ASP A 682 3.63 30.21 29.59
C ASP A 682 3.18 28.82 30.04
N ALA A 683 2.32 28.17 29.29
CA ALA A 683 1.81 26.83 29.62
C ALA A 683 2.92 25.79 29.76
N TYR A 684 2.83 25.00 30.79
CA TYR A 684 3.71 23.88 31.05
C TYR A 684 2.93 22.56 30.93
N ILE A 685 3.36 21.68 30.04
CA ILE A 685 2.74 20.36 29.86
C ILE A 685 3.27 19.40 30.92
N THR A 686 2.37 18.83 31.70
CA THR A 686 2.71 17.75 32.62
C THR A 686 2.66 16.43 31.87
N PHE A 687 3.82 15.88 31.52
CA PHE A 687 3.94 14.53 30.99
C PHE A 687 3.84 13.55 32.17
N GLY A 688 2.79 12.73 32.21
CA GLY A 688 2.74 11.55 33.06
C GLY A 688 3.76 10.48 32.63
N GLU A 689 3.77 9.35 33.28
CA GLU A 689 4.56 8.19 32.81
C GLU A 689 4.00 7.72 31.47
N ILE A 690 4.88 7.66 30.47
CA ILE A 690 4.58 7.12 29.16
C ILE A 690 5.18 5.73 29.08
N ASP A 691 4.34 4.76 28.80
CA ASP A 691 4.77 3.39 28.57
C ASP A 691 5.69 3.34 27.33
N LYS A 692 6.95 2.97 27.56
CA LYS A 692 7.98 2.83 26.53
C LYS A 692 8.13 1.40 26.04
N SER A 693 7.26 0.49 26.49
CA SER A 693 7.30 -0.89 26.04
C SER A 693 7.10 -0.90 24.52
N GLU A 694 8.10 -1.38 23.82
CA GLU A 694 7.95 -1.76 22.44
C GLU A 694 7.11 -3.03 22.43
N GLY A 695 5.86 -2.93 21.98
CA GLY A 695 5.13 -4.14 21.61
C GLY A 695 5.98 -4.88 20.58
N GLU A 696 6.09 -6.19 20.70
CA GLU A 696 6.78 -7.01 19.72
C GLU A 696 6.28 -6.63 18.33
N VAL A 697 7.18 -6.07 17.52
CA VAL A 697 6.86 -5.69 16.14
C VAL A 697 6.94 -6.97 15.31
N PHE A 698 5.83 -7.58 15.11
CA PHE A 698 5.71 -8.65 14.13
C PHE A 698 5.78 -8.07 12.71
N GLN A 699 6.54 -8.69 11.85
CA GLN A 699 6.65 -8.30 10.44
C GLN A 699 5.92 -9.31 9.57
N ALA A 700 5.06 -8.82 8.67
CA ALA A 700 4.61 -9.61 7.53
C ALA A 700 5.59 -9.38 6.38
N LEU A 701 6.25 -10.43 5.93
CA LEU A 701 7.21 -10.39 4.83
C LEU A 701 6.72 -11.29 3.69
N SER A 702 6.98 -10.87 2.47
CA SER A 702 6.75 -11.73 1.33
C SER A 702 7.98 -12.61 1.04
N LEU A 703 7.74 -13.77 0.46
CA LEU A 703 8.82 -14.65 0.00
C LEU A 703 9.81 -13.92 -0.93
N PRO A 704 9.39 -13.12 -1.92
CA PRO A 704 10.31 -12.32 -2.74
C PRO A 704 11.17 -11.34 -1.94
N GLN A 705 10.67 -10.77 -0.84
CA GLN A 705 11.43 -9.88 0.03
C GLN A 705 12.55 -10.63 0.77
N VAL A 706 12.25 -11.81 1.29
CA VAL A 706 13.26 -12.67 1.93
C VAL A 706 14.33 -13.12 0.94
N VAL A 707 13.94 -13.52 -0.26
CA VAL A 707 14.87 -13.88 -1.34
C VAL A 707 15.71 -12.68 -1.77
N ALA A 708 15.13 -11.48 -1.85
CA ALA A 708 15.85 -10.25 -2.16
C ALA A 708 16.93 -9.92 -1.12
N TYR A 709 16.62 -10.10 0.18
CA TYR A 709 17.61 -9.94 1.25
C TYR A 709 18.70 -11.03 1.18
N PHE A 710 18.32 -12.28 0.96
CA PHE A 710 19.27 -13.39 0.77
C PHE A 710 20.25 -13.11 -0.37
N ARG A 711 19.73 -12.63 -1.50
CA ARG A 711 20.54 -12.22 -2.66
C ARG A 711 21.56 -11.16 -2.26
N CYS A 712 21.10 -10.07 -1.66
CA CYS A 712 21.93 -8.96 -1.22
C CYS A 712 21.14 -8.06 -0.25
N PRO A 713 21.58 -7.91 1.01
CA PRO A 713 20.91 -7.02 1.97
C PRO A 713 20.78 -5.57 1.49
N HIS A 714 21.79 -5.04 0.76
CA HIS A 714 21.71 -3.68 0.20
C HIS A 714 20.71 -3.57 -0.98
N PHE A 715 20.58 -4.62 -1.81
CA PHE A 715 19.56 -4.70 -2.84
C PHE A 715 18.15 -4.64 -2.21
N TYR A 716 17.92 -5.40 -1.12
CA TYR A 716 16.68 -5.33 -0.34
C TYR A 716 16.44 -3.90 0.18
N ARG A 717 17.47 -3.24 0.74
CA ARG A 717 17.34 -1.86 1.22
C ARG A 717 16.93 -0.90 0.10
N LEU A 718 17.56 -0.98 -1.07
CA LEU A 718 17.24 -0.11 -2.20
C LEU A 718 15.83 -0.38 -2.74
N ARG A 719 15.50 -1.65 -2.97
CA ARG A 719 14.26 -2.05 -3.63
C ARG A 719 13.05 -1.99 -2.71
N GLU A 720 13.14 -2.60 -1.53
CA GLU A 720 12.00 -2.83 -0.64
C GLU A 720 11.82 -1.67 0.36
N LEU A 721 12.91 -1.20 0.97
CA LEU A 721 12.83 -0.13 1.97
C LEU A 721 12.80 1.26 1.34
N TRP A 722 13.70 1.56 0.42
CA TRP A 722 13.77 2.87 -0.22
C TRP A 722 13.00 2.98 -1.53
N GLN A 723 12.44 1.86 -2.00
CA GLN A 723 11.53 1.77 -3.14
C GLN A 723 12.08 2.34 -4.45
N TYR A 724 13.40 2.20 -4.68
CA TYR A 724 13.96 2.49 -5.99
C TYR A 724 13.35 1.58 -7.04
N ARG A 725 12.87 2.15 -8.12
CA ARG A 725 12.32 1.41 -9.24
C ARG A 725 13.44 0.85 -10.13
N PRO A 726 13.28 -0.38 -10.64
CA PRO A 726 14.18 -0.89 -11.69
C PRO A 726 13.96 -0.13 -13.00
N GLY A 727 14.92 -0.23 -13.92
CA GLY A 727 14.75 0.31 -15.25
C GLY A 727 13.65 -0.40 -16.03
N LEU A 728 12.84 0.37 -16.77
CA LEU A 728 11.78 -0.20 -17.60
C LEU A 728 12.39 -0.97 -18.78
N ALA A 729 12.10 -2.26 -18.87
CA ALA A 729 12.50 -3.15 -19.98
C ALA A 729 11.30 -3.49 -20.87
N GLU A 730 11.53 -3.68 -22.17
CA GLU A 730 10.49 -4.10 -23.10
C GLU A 730 9.98 -5.52 -22.82
N GLU A 731 10.82 -6.35 -22.19
CA GLU A 731 10.54 -7.72 -21.77
C GLU A 731 9.83 -7.83 -20.44
N LEU A 732 9.50 -6.71 -19.82
CA LEU A 732 8.78 -6.71 -18.53
C LEU A 732 7.50 -7.55 -18.68
N ASP A 733 7.22 -8.37 -17.66
CA ASP A 733 6.12 -9.35 -17.62
C ASP A 733 6.29 -10.63 -18.49
N TYR A 734 7.42 -10.83 -19.16
CA TYR A 734 7.63 -12.05 -19.98
C TYR A 734 7.50 -13.34 -19.14
N GLY A 735 8.17 -13.40 -17.99
CA GLY A 735 8.13 -14.59 -17.11
C GLY A 735 6.70 -14.87 -16.61
N ARG A 736 6.01 -13.84 -16.16
CA ARG A 736 4.60 -13.95 -15.71
C ARG A 736 3.68 -14.40 -16.83
N SER A 737 3.84 -13.82 -18.02
CA SER A 737 3.05 -14.17 -19.21
C SER A 737 3.22 -15.65 -19.57
N LEU A 738 4.48 -16.11 -19.61
CA LEU A 738 4.79 -17.50 -19.95
C LEU A 738 4.27 -18.49 -18.89
N TYR A 739 4.40 -18.16 -17.61
CA TYR A 739 3.83 -18.96 -16.53
C TYR A 739 2.29 -19.05 -16.60
N ASN A 740 1.60 -17.94 -16.92
CA ASN A 740 0.15 -17.95 -17.10
C ASN A 740 -0.26 -18.82 -18.31
N CYS A 741 0.54 -18.82 -19.38
CA CYS A 741 0.33 -19.70 -20.52
C CYS A 741 0.49 -21.18 -20.11
N LEU A 742 1.53 -21.52 -19.33
CA LEU A 742 1.70 -22.87 -18.80
C LEU A 742 0.49 -23.29 -17.96
N ARG A 743 0.07 -22.45 -17.02
CA ARG A 743 -1.09 -22.73 -16.15
C ARG A 743 -2.34 -23.06 -16.95
N MET A 744 -2.69 -22.19 -17.91
CA MET A 744 -3.84 -22.42 -18.79
C MET A 744 -3.69 -23.67 -19.65
N SER A 745 -2.49 -23.96 -20.15
CA SER A 745 -2.22 -25.16 -20.94
C SER A 745 -2.46 -26.43 -20.12
N VAL A 746 -1.99 -26.44 -18.85
CA VAL A 746 -2.23 -27.56 -17.93
C VAL A 746 -3.73 -27.77 -17.66
N GLU A 747 -4.46 -26.68 -17.40
CA GLU A 747 -5.91 -26.72 -17.18
C GLU A 747 -6.66 -27.32 -18.39
N LEU A 748 -6.30 -26.88 -19.61
CA LEU A 748 -6.92 -27.36 -20.86
C LEU A 748 -6.55 -28.83 -21.16
N ILE A 749 -5.30 -29.26 -20.92
CA ILE A 749 -4.86 -30.63 -21.12
C ILE A 749 -5.59 -31.56 -20.15
N LYS A 750 -5.74 -31.19 -18.89
CA LYS A 750 -6.52 -31.92 -17.90
C LYS A 750 -8.02 -32.00 -18.26
N ALA A 751 -8.52 -31.03 -18.98
CA ALA A 751 -9.87 -31.04 -19.55
C ALA A 751 -9.99 -31.91 -20.84
N GLY A 752 -8.90 -32.52 -21.31
CA GLY A 752 -8.85 -33.42 -22.47
C GLY A 752 -8.46 -32.75 -23.80
N GLU A 753 -8.01 -31.49 -23.77
CA GLU A 753 -7.49 -30.85 -24.99
C GLU A 753 -6.08 -31.35 -25.34
N LYS A 754 -5.78 -31.45 -26.65
CA LYS A 754 -4.47 -31.89 -27.09
C LYS A 754 -3.38 -30.87 -26.76
N PRO A 755 -2.14 -31.28 -26.35
CA PRO A 755 -1.09 -30.38 -25.92
C PRO A 755 -0.85 -29.17 -26.83
N HIS A 756 -0.66 -29.42 -28.16
CA HIS A 756 -0.40 -28.35 -29.09
C HIS A 756 -1.55 -27.30 -29.19
N ARG A 757 -2.82 -27.77 -29.13
CA ARG A 757 -3.98 -26.86 -29.14
C ARG A 757 -4.10 -26.07 -27.84
N ALA A 758 -3.86 -26.74 -26.71
CA ALA A 758 -3.87 -26.12 -25.40
C ALA A 758 -2.83 -24.99 -25.31
N VAL A 759 -1.60 -25.25 -25.78
CA VAL A 759 -0.53 -24.23 -25.81
C VAL A 759 -0.88 -23.08 -26.78
N GLU A 760 -1.34 -23.39 -28.00
CA GLU A 760 -1.72 -22.37 -28.98
C GLU A 760 -2.82 -21.44 -28.44
N ARG A 761 -3.81 -22.01 -27.79
CA ARG A 761 -4.90 -21.25 -27.16
C ARG A 761 -4.40 -20.43 -25.99
N ALA A 762 -3.62 -21.02 -25.11
CA ALA A 762 -3.01 -20.33 -23.96
C ALA A 762 -2.13 -19.15 -24.41
N MET A 763 -1.28 -19.36 -25.42
CA MET A 763 -0.45 -18.30 -26.00
C MET A 763 -1.26 -17.18 -26.66
N THR A 764 -2.44 -17.50 -27.18
CA THR A 764 -3.31 -16.49 -27.79
C THR A 764 -4.04 -15.66 -26.73
N GLU A 765 -4.52 -16.31 -25.67
CA GLU A 765 -5.33 -15.67 -24.65
C GLU A 765 -4.50 -14.99 -23.55
N LYS A 766 -3.34 -15.61 -23.18
CA LYS A 766 -2.57 -15.23 -21.99
C LYS A 766 -1.25 -14.51 -22.26
N PHE A 767 -0.60 -14.73 -23.38
CA PHE A 767 0.69 -14.07 -23.65
C PHE A 767 0.51 -12.58 -23.98
N PHE A 768 1.09 -11.72 -23.14
CA PHE A 768 0.99 -10.26 -23.31
C PHE A 768 2.22 -9.55 -22.75
N LEU A 769 2.81 -8.65 -23.56
CA LEU A 769 3.95 -7.81 -23.18
C LEU A 769 3.57 -6.35 -23.35
N PRO A 770 3.32 -5.62 -22.26
CA PRO A 770 2.75 -4.27 -22.31
C PRO A 770 3.66 -3.21 -22.96
N PHE A 771 4.99 -3.41 -22.93
CA PHE A 771 5.99 -2.43 -23.36
C PHE A 771 6.76 -2.85 -24.62
N ALA A 772 6.51 -4.05 -25.14
CA ALA A 772 7.16 -4.51 -26.36
C ALA A 772 6.41 -4.03 -27.61
N GLY A 773 7.14 -3.49 -28.59
CA GLY A 773 6.59 -3.17 -29.89
C GLY A 773 6.11 -4.43 -30.62
N GLU A 774 5.14 -4.28 -31.53
CA GLU A 774 4.43 -5.41 -32.18
C GLU A 774 5.38 -6.45 -32.80
N LYS A 775 6.41 -6.01 -33.52
CA LYS A 775 7.42 -6.92 -34.13
C LYS A 775 8.18 -7.72 -33.07
N LYS A 776 8.61 -7.06 -31.99
CA LYS A 776 9.37 -7.72 -30.90
C LYS A 776 8.45 -8.64 -30.12
N SER A 777 7.26 -8.20 -29.77
CA SER A 777 6.25 -8.99 -29.07
C SER A 777 5.91 -10.25 -29.86
N SER A 778 5.67 -10.13 -31.19
CA SER A 778 5.37 -11.26 -32.06
C SER A 778 6.54 -12.26 -32.14
N ALA A 779 7.77 -11.77 -32.29
CA ALA A 779 8.96 -12.64 -32.31
C ALA A 779 9.18 -13.37 -30.98
N MET A 780 8.98 -12.67 -29.85
CA MET A 780 9.09 -13.26 -28.51
C MET A 780 7.97 -14.27 -28.27
N LYS A 781 6.74 -13.98 -28.69
CA LYS A 781 5.60 -14.91 -28.61
C LYS A 781 5.84 -16.18 -29.40
N GLN A 782 6.37 -16.08 -30.63
CA GLN A 782 6.67 -17.24 -31.45
C GLN A 782 7.73 -18.13 -30.81
N LYS A 783 8.82 -17.54 -30.28
CA LYS A 783 9.86 -18.28 -29.56
C LYS A 783 9.29 -18.94 -28.31
N ALA A 784 8.56 -18.18 -27.52
CA ALA A 784 7.93 -18.66 -26.28
C ALA A 784 6.95 -19.82 -26.53
N SER A 785 6.16 -19.74 -27.64
CA SER A 785 5.23 -20.79 -28.03
C SER A 785 5.92 -22.10 -28.36
N ALA A 786 7.01 -22.02 -29.12
CA ALA A 786 7.79 -23.22 -29.49
C ALA A 786 8.42 -23.90 -28.25
N THR A 787 9.07 -23.09 -27.39
CA THR A 787 9.71 -23.61 -26.17
C THR A 787 8.68 -24.16 -25.17
N LEU A 788 7.53 -23.48 -25.02
CA LEU A 788 6.48 -23.97 -24.12
C LEU A 788 5.84 -25.25 -24.62
N LEU A 789 5.65 -25.40 -25.95
CA LEU A 789 5.15 -26.65 -26.55
C LEU A 789 6.13 -27.81 -26.32
N GLU A 790 7.42 -27.58 -26.57
CA GLU A 790 8.48 -28.56 -26.29
C GLU A 790 8.48 -28.99 -24.82
N PHE A 791 8.38 -28.02 -23.92
CA PHE A 791 8.30 -28.29 -22.49
C PHE A 791 7.08 -29.13 -22.13
N VAL A 792 5.90 -28.78 -22.66
CA VAL A 792 4.64 -29.48 -22.36
C VAL A 792 4.66 -30.93 -22.93
N GLU A 793 5.16 -31.11 -24.13
CA GLU A 793 5.25 -32.44 -24.74
C GLU A 793 6.24 -33.35 -24.02
N ASN A 794 7.40 -32.82 -23.60
CA ASN A 794 8.44 -33.59 -22.92
C ASN A 794 8.08 -33.95 -21.45
N ASN A 795 7.16 -33.19 -20.82
CA ASN A 795 6.82 -33.35 -19.41
C ASN A 795 5.34 -33.67 -19.17
N LEU A 796 4.65 -34.25 -20.17
CA LEU A 796 3.19 -34.42 -20.11
C LEU A 796 2.74 -35.23 -18.89
N ASP A 797 3.43 -36.31 -18.56
CA ASP A 797 3.11 -37.18 -17.44
C ASP A 797 3.21 -36.43 -16.08
N GLU A 798 4.24 -35.61 -15.93
CA GLU A 798 4.42 -34.78 -14.71
C GLU A 798 3.38 -33.69 -14.63
N LEU A 799 3.04 -33.05 -15.76
CA LEU A 799 1.99 -32.02 -15.80
C LEU A 799 0.61 -32.55 -15.39
N MET A 800 0.32 -33.82 -15.69
CA MET A 800 -0.93 -34.45 -15.27
C MET A 800 -0.98 -34.70 -13.76
N LYS A 801 0.16 -34.82 -13.06
CA LYS A 801 0.26 -34.96 -11.60
C LYS A 801 0.14 -33.65 -10.84
N ILE A 802 0.18 -32.48 -11.50
CA ILE A 802 0.05 -31.19 -10.83
C ILE A 802 -1.32 -31.12 -10.12
N ASP A 803 -1.33 -31.02 -8.80
CA ASP A 803 -2.54 -30.80 -8.01
C ASP A 803 -2.91 -29.31 -7.99
N LYS A 804 -1.95 -28.46 -7.62
CA LYS A 804 -2.17 -27.01 -7.50
C LYS A 804 -1.08 -26.21 -8.22
N MET A 805 -1.49 -25.14 -8.91
CA MET A 805 -0.57 -24.11 -9.41
C MET A 805 -0.80 -22.80 -8.66
N LYS A 806 0.31 -22.11 -8.35
CA LYS A 806 0.34 -20.86 -7.56
C LYS A 806 -0.32 -21.04 -6.18
N ALA A 807 0.03 -22.16 -5.52
CA ALA A 807 -0.48 -22.47 -4.18
C ALA A 807 0.01 -21.44 -3.17
N GLN A 808 -0.93 -20.73 -2.50
CA GLN A 808 -0.59 -19.75 -1.47
C GLN A 808 -0.01 -20.45 -0.25
N ILE A 809 1.05 -19.88 0.31
CA ILE A 809 1.71 -20.38 1.51
C ILE A 809 1.89 -19.25 2.52
N GLU A 810 1.74 -19.59 3.81
CA GLU A 810 2.06 -18.70 4.92
C GLU A 810 2.89 -19.46 5.95
N LEU A 811 4.13 -19.04 6.16
CA LEU A 811 5.05 -19.64 7.12
C LEU A 811 5.19 -18.74 8.34
N PRO A 812 4.57 -19.08 9.46
CA PRO A 812 4.79 -18.35 10.70
C PRO A 812 6.16 -18.68 11.28
N THR A 813 6.86 -17.65 11.72
CA THR A 813 8.12 -17.73 12.49
C THR A 813 7.93 -17.11 13.86
N ASP A 814 8.97 -17.09 14.69
CA ASP A 814 8.89 -16.55 16.06
C ASP A 814 8.35 -15.11 16.12
N ASN A 815 8.66 -14.30 15.11
CA ASN A 815 8.32 -12.87 15.13
C ASN A 815 7.95 -12.33 13.74
N ALA A 816 7.64 -13.21 12.78
CA ALA A 816 7.18 -12.81 11.45
C ALA A 816 6.25 -13.84 10.83
N VAL A 817 5.46 -13.41 9.85
CA VAL A 817 4.74 -14.31 8.94
C VAL A 817 5.30 -14.09 7.55
N LEU A 818 5.86 -15.15 6.97
CA LEU A 818 6.34 -15.17 5.60
C LEU A 818 5.20 -15.64 4.68
N ALA A 819 4.73 -14.78 3.81
CA ALA A 819 3.69 -15.10 2.83
C ALA A 819 4.28 -15.24 1.42
N GLY A 820 3.76 -16.20 0.65
CA GLY A 820 4.23 -16.41 -0.71
C GLY A 820 3.35 -17.39 -1.50
N SER A 821 3.88 -17.89 -2.58
CA SER A 821 3.25 -18.98 -3.34
C SER A 821 4.28 -19.96 -3.85
N ILE A 822 3.91 -21.24 -3.86
CA ILE A 822 4.63 -22.30 -4.57
C ILE A 822 4.09 -22.33 -6.01
N ASP A 823 4.98 -22.38 -6.99
CA ASP A 823 4.56 -22.25 -8.39
C ASP A 823 3.73 -23.47 -8.85
N ALA A 824 4.14 -24.70 -8.49
CA ALA A 824 3.30 -25.87 -8.67
C ALA A 824 3.58 -26.92 -7.57
N ILE A 825 2.53 -27.62 -7.15
CA ILE A 825 2.57 -28.76 -6.26
C ILE A 825 2.07 -29.97 -7.07
N LEU A 826 2.85 -31.02 -7.08
CA LEU A 826 2.54 -32.30 -7.74
C LEU A 826 2.26 -33.33 -6.67
N GLU A 827 1.16 -34.05 -6.80
CA GLU A 827 0.82 -35.17 -5.93
C GLU A 827 0.81 -36.47 -6.75
N ASP A 828 1.57 -37.44 -6.29
CA ASP A 828 1.53 -38.83 -6.78
C ASP A 828 1.26 -39.74 -5.58
N SER A 829 0.76 -40.95 -5.86
CA SER A 829 0.36 -41.90 -4.82
C SER A 829 1.51 -42.31 -3.87
N GLU A 830 2.76 -42.06 -4.22
CA GLU A 830 3.94 -42.43 -3.45
C GLU A 830 4.94 -41.27 -3.19
N ASP A 831 4.87 -40.13 -3.94
CA ASP A 831 5.83 -39.02 -3.86
C ASP A 831 5.16 -37.68 -4.17
N SER A 832 5.40 -36.70 -3.30
CA SER A 832 5.00 -35.31 -3.56
C SER A 832 6.19 -34.48 -4.04
N ALA A 833 5.94 -33.57 -4.99
CA ALA A 833 6.98 -32.74 -5.54
C ALA A 833 6.53 -31.26 -5.61
N VAL A 834 7.47 -30.33 -5.56
CA VAL A 834 7.24 -28.91 -5.74
C VAL A 834 8.12 -28.35 -6.84
N TRP A 835 7.55 -27.46 -7.65
CA TRP A 835 8.24 -26.80 -8.74
C TRP A 835 8.43 -25.31 -8.46
N MET A 836 9.64 -24.83 -8.78
CA MET A 836 9.96 -23.41 -8.90
C MET A 836 10.15 -23.08 -10.38
N CYS A 837 9.20 -22.32 -10.94
CA CYS A 837 9.19 -21.98 -12.37
C CYS A 837 9.85 -20.61 -12.60
N ARG A 838 10.84 -20.55 -13.47
CA ARG A 838 11.51 -19.30 -13.89
C ARG A 838 11.71 -19.29 -15.41
N THR A 839 12.20 -18.17 -15.91
CA THR A 839 12.62 -18.03 -17.30
C THR A 839 14.11 -17.70 -17.39
N SER A 840 14.76 -18.07 -18.47
CA SER A 840 16.18 -17.79 -18.71
C SER A 840 16.55 -16.29 -18.73
N GLN A 841 15.57 -15.41 -18.71
CA GLN A 841 15.80 -13.95 -18.60
C GLN A 841 16.02 -13.50 -17.14
N GLU A 842 15.56 -14.27 -16.18
CA GLU A 842 15.79 -14.02 -14.76
C GLU A 842 17.18 -14.56 -14.36
N VAL A 843 17.96 -13.69 -13.72
CA VAL A 843 19.29 -14.08 -13.21
C VAL A 843 19.11 -14.64 -11.82
N VAL A 844 19.16 -15.95 -11.71
CA VAL A 844 19.06 -16.66 -10.43
C VAL A 844 20.32 -17.53 -10.28
N THR A 845 20.96 -17.48 -9.12
CA THR A 845 22.12 -18.36 -8.85
C THR A 845 21.67 -19.70 -8.30
N PRO A 846 22.51 -20.74 -8.41
CA PRO A 846 22.21 -22.05 -7.81
C PRO A 846 21.88 -21.95 -6.32
N GLU A 847 22.59 -21.11 -5.56
CA GLU A 847 22.33 -20.92 -4.13
C GLU A 847 20.96 -20.26 -3.87
N GLU A 848 20.51 -19.35 -4.74
CA GLU A 848 19.18 -18.76 -4.63
C GLU A 848 18.09 -19.78 -4.95
N ILE A 849 18.31 -20.66 -5.93
CA ILE A 849 17.39 -21.75 -6.27
C ILE A 849 17.28 -22.71 -5.09
N GLU A 850 18.42 -23.19 -4.56
CA GLU A 850 18.45 -24.08 -3.39
C GLU A 850 17.75 -23.46 -2.19
N PHE A 851 18.01 -22.18 -1.91
CA PHE A 851 17.38 -21.48 -0.79
C PHE A 851 15.85 -21.37 -0.96
N GLN A 852 15.37 -20.97 -2.14
CA GLN A 852 13.92 -20.81 -2.37
C GLN A 852 13.20 -22.16 -2.40
N LEU A 853 13.77 -23.19 -3.03
CA LEU A 853 13.23 -24.55 -3.02
C LEU A 853 13.26 -25.16 -1.62
N GLY A 854 14.31 -24.88 -0.85
CA GLY A 854 14.39 -25.26 0.55
C GLY A 854 13.33 -24.59 1.43
N LEU A 855 12.94 -23.33 1.14
CA LEU A 855 11.81 -22.66 1.79
C LEU A 855 10.47 -23.32 1.43
N TYR A 856 10.29 -23.78 0.18
CA TYR A 856 9.11 -24.54 -0.22
C TYR A 856 9.04 -25.88 0.53
N ALA A 857 10.18 -26.60 0.61
CA ALA A 857 10.27 -27.85 1.34
C ALA A 857 10.02 -27.69 2.85
N LEU A 858 10.59 -26.64 3.45
CA LEU A 858 10.36 -26.27 4.85
C LEU A 858 8.87 -26.03 5.12
N PHE A 859 8.20 -25.30 4.22
CA PHE A 859 6.78 -25.04 4.35
C PHE A 859 5.96 -26.34 4.32
N ILE A 860 6.17 -27.22 3.33
CA ILE A 860 5.45 -28.50 3.21
C ILE A 860 5.75 -29.38 4.43
N LYS A 861 7.03 -29.44 4.89
CA LYS A 861 7.41 -30.18 6.09
C LYS A 861 6.63 -29.73 7.31
N LEU A 862 6.53 -28.43 7.53
CA LEU A 862 5.80 -27.87 8.68
C LEU A 862 4.27 -28.05 8.57
N ALA A 863 3.72 -27.93 7.35
CA ALA A 863 2.29 -28.06 7.11
C ALA A 863 1.81 -29.52 7.08
N GLN A 864 2.58 -30.43 6.47
CA GLN A 864 2.15 -31.78 6.15
C GLN A 864 3.00 -32.89 6.79
N GLY A 865 4.19 -32.54 7.34
CA GLY A 865 5.05 -33.46 8.08
C GLY A 865 6.01 -34.30 7.25
N TYR A 866 6.17 -34.02 5.94
CA TYR A 866 7.14 -34.67 5.05
C TYR A 866 7.89 -33.64 4.19
N ILE A 867 9.03 -34.04 3.65
CA ILE A 867 9.85 -33.21 2.74
C ILE A 867 9.56 -33.67 1.29
N PRO A 868 9.03 -32.74 0.43
CA PRO A 868 8.77 -33.06 -0.98
C PRO A 868 10.06 -33.09 -1.80
N ARG A 869 10.06 -33.77 -2.94
CA ARG A 869 11.08 -33.56 -3.98
C ARG A 869 10.97 -32.12 -4.53
N THR A 870 12.10 -31.51 -4.84
CA THR A 870 12.15 -30.13 -5.29
C THR A 870 12.79 -29.98 -6.65
N PHE A 871 12.14 -29.26 -7.56
CA PHE A 871 12.56 -29.08 -8.95
C PHE A 871 12.61 -27.64 -9.37
N PHE A 872 13.68 -27.27 -10.04
CA PHE A 872 13.78 -26.02 -10.77
C PHE A 872 13.35 -26.24 -12.22
N VAL A 873 12.43 -25.41 -12.69
CA VAL A 873 11.85 -25.45 -14.04
C VAL A 873 12.21 -24.17 -14.77
N ASP A 874 13.11 -24.27 -15.77
CA ASP A 874 13.41 -23.16 -16.67
C ASP A 874 12.50 -23.23 -17.90
N LEU A 875 11.42 -22.45 -17.87
CA LEU A 875 10.45 -22.35 -18.96
C LEU A 875 11.05 -21.71 -20.23
N GLY A 876 12.14 -20.96 -20.12
CA GLY A 876 12.81 -20.33 -21.24
C GLY A 876 13.68 -21.27 -22.06
N ASN A 877 14.15 -22.36 -21.45
CA ASN A 877 15.00 -23.41 -22.05
C ASN A 877 14.34 -24.78 -22.07
N ALA A 878 13.09 -24.92 -21.62
CA ALA A 878 12.32 -26.16 -21.53
C ALA A 878 13.04 -27.26 -20.71
N THR A 879 13.73 -26.90 -19.62
CA THR A 879 14.49 -27.85 -18.78
C THR A 879 13.88 -27.95 -17.38
N VAL A 880 14.03 -29.17 -16.81
CA VAL A 880 13.67 -29.49 -15.44
C VAL A 880 14.90 -30.09 -14.76
N GLU A 881 15.28 -29.52 -13.62
CA GLU A 881 16.45 -29.93 -12.84
C GLU A 881 16.03 -30.19 -11.39
N GLU A 882 16.43 -31.36 -10.86
CA GLU A 882 16.15 -31.73 -9.48
C GLU A 882 17.21 -31.15 -8.54
N PHE A 883 16.73 -30.44 -7.49
CA PHE A 883 17.56 -29.97 -6.39
C PHE A 883 17.13 -30.67 -5.10
N PRO A 884 17.79 -31.82 -4.77
CA PRO A 884 17.33 -32.66 -3.66
C PRO A 884 17.29 -31.88 -2.32
N ALA A 885 16.16 -31.92 -1.68
CA ALA A 885 15.97 -31.43 -0.31
C ALA A 885 15.95 -32.64 0.64
N ASP A 886 16.72 -32.56 1.72
CA ASP A 886 16.74 -33.49 2.83
C ASP A 886 16.59 -32.78 4.16
N GLU A 887 16.57 -33.50 5.26
CA GLU A 887 16.39 -32.96 6.59
C GLU A 887 17.45 -31.91 6.94
N GLU A 888 18.73 -32.21 6.65
CA GLU A 888 19.88 -31.36 6.95
C GLU A 888 19.79 -30.04 6.16
N LYS A 889 19.48 -30.10 4.88
CA LYS A 889 19.34 -28.91 4.02
C LYS A 889 18.16 -28.02 4.44
N VAL A 890 17.03 -28.62 4.82
CA VAL A 890 15.85 -27.88 5.29
C VAL A 890 16.15 -27.19 6.62
N GLU A 891 16.91 -27.81 7.53
CA GLU A 891 17.36 -27.17 8.77
C GLU A 891 18.29 -25.98 8.50
N VAL A 892 19.27 -26.15 7.60
CA VAL A 892 20.16 -25.04 7.19
C VAL A 892 19.37 -23.87 6.60
N VAL A 893 18.33 -24.14 5.81
CA VAL A 893 17.46 -23.09 5.25
C VAL A 893 16.66 -22.41 6.36
N ALA A 894 16.17 -23.15 7.35
CA ALA A 894 15.45 -22.58 8.49
C ALA A 894 16.35 -21.67 9.35
N GLU A 895 17.61 -22.04 9.58
CA GLU A 895 18.59 -21.19 10.27
C GLU A 895 18.89 -19.92 9.44
N LYS A 896 19.15 -20.06 8.16
CA LYS A 896 19.36 -18.89 7.27
C LYS A 896 18.16 -17.95 7.25
N LEU A 897 16.95 -18.49 7.25
CA LEU A 897 15.73 -17.68 7.33
C LEU A 897 15.70 -16.88 8.64
N LYS A 898 16.04 -17.49 9.77
CA LYS A 898 16.11 -16.84 11.06
C LYS A 898 17.15 -15.70 11.08
N ASP A 899 18.31 -15.92 10.47
CA ASP A 899 19.36 -14.90 10.34
C ASP A 899 18.90 -13.72 9.46
N ILE A 900 18.24 -14.00 8.34
CA ILE A 900 17.65 -12.99 7.45
C ILE A 900 16.62 -12.13 8.21
N LEU A 901 15.69 -12.79 8.91
CA LEU A 901 14.66 -12.09 9.69
C LEU A 901 15.27 -11.22 10.79
N THR A 902 16.34 -11.71 11.42
CA THR A 902 17.10 -10.96 12.43
C THR A 902 17.82 -9.77 11.80
N GLY A 903 18.49 -9.96 10.68
CA GLY A 903 19.18 -8.89 9.94
C GLY A 903 18.24 -7.79 9.45
N ILE A 904 17.09 -8.16 8.87
CA ILE A 904 16.06 -7.19 8.46
C ILE A 904 15.58 -6.36 9.67
N ARG A 905 15.36 -7.01 10.81
CA ARG A 905 14.86 -6.37 12.04
C ARG A 905 15.90 -5.45 12.68
N SER A 906 17.16 -5.89 12.73
CA SER A 906 18.26 -5.10 13.31
C SER A 906 18.71 -3.95 12.37
N GLY A 907 18.23 -3.93 11.12
CA GLY A 907 18.68 -2.96 10.12
C GLY A 907 20.08 -3.24 9.59
N ASP A 908 20.51 -4.49 9.65
CA ASP A 908 21.79 -4.93 9.07
C ASP A 908 21.66 -5.12 7.57
N PHE A 909 22.23 -4.19 6.81
CA PHE A 909 22.22 -4.20 5.36
C PHE A 909 23.63 -4.14 4.78
N GLU A 910 24.63 -4.60 5.53
CA GLU A 910 25.99 -4.73 5.05
C GLU A 910 26.12 -5.84 4.00
N VAL A 911 27.01 -5.65 3.05
CA VAL A 911 27.11 -6.51 1.86
C VAL A 911 28.30 -7.43 1.97
N SER A 912 28.06 -8.74 1.85
CA SER A 912 29.10 -9.66 1.43
C SER A 912 29.23 -9.58 -0.10
N GLN A 913 30.37 -9.08 -0.62
CA GLN A 913 30.59 -8.89 -2.05
C GLN A 913 30.50 -10.21 -2.82
N LYS A 914 29.41 -10.44 -3.52
CA LYS A 914 29.30 -11.45 -4.58
C LYS A 914 29.32 -10.75 -5.93
N LYS A 915 30.49 -10.69 -6.57
CA LYS A 915 30.72 -9.97 -7.85
C LYS A 915 29.81 -10.38 -9.00
N GLU A 916 29.32 -11.60 -9.03
CA GLU A 916 28.45 -12.13 -10.09
C GLU A 916 27.07 -11.47 -10.08
N HIS A 917 26.51 -11.21 -8.91
CA HIS A 917 25.24 -10.51 -8.77
C HIS A 917 25.33 -9.04 -9.16
N CYS A 918 26.47 -8.38 -8.84
CA CYS A 918 26.64 -6.95 -9.08
C CYS A 918 26.60 -6.59 -10.57
N ALA A 919 27.17 -7.45 -11.43
CA ALA A 919 27.27 -7.19 -12.88
C ALA A 919 25.89 -7.10 -13.58
N LYS A 920 24.87 -7.70 -13.01
CA LYS A 920 23.50 -7.74 -13.56
C LYS A 920 22.46 -7.08 -12.66
N CYS A 921 22.90 -6.43 -11.58
CA CYS A 921 22.02 -5.76 -10.63
C CYS A 921 21.46 -4.46 -11.22
N ASP A 922 20.15 -4.25 -11.13
CA ASP A 922 19.45 -3.05 -11.59
C ASP A 922 19.99 -1.77 -10.95
N TYR A 923 20.58 -1.88 -9.77
CA TYR A 923 21.09 -0.77 -8.96
C TYR A 923 22.62 -0.64 -8.98
N SER A 924 23.33 -1.41 -9.82
CA SER A 924 24.78 -1.38 -9.91
C SER A 924 25.34 0.05 -10.11
N GLY A 925 24.63 0.88 -10.89
CA GLY A 925 25.02 2.27 -11.18
C GLY A 925 25.00 3.20 -9.97
N ILE A 926 24.23 2.89 -8.91
CA ILE A 926 24.13 3.70 -7.68
C ILE A 926 24.58 2.93 -6.42
N CYS A 927 25.11 1.74 -6.58
CA CYS A 927 25.56 0.92 -5.47
C CYS A 927 27.02 1.20 -5.11
N ARG A 928 27.24 1.63 -3.86
CA ARG A 928 28.61 1.91 -3.33
C ARG A 928 29.48 0.65 -3.16
N PHE A 929 28.89 -0.54 -3.20
CA PHE A 929 29.55 -1.82 -3.02
C PHE A 929 29.89 -2.51 -4.36
N CYS A 930 29.44 -1.96 -5.49
CA CYS A 930 29.86 -2.41 -6.81
C CYS A 930 31.16 -1.69 -7.19
N ASP A 931 32.15 -2.44 -7.64
CA ASP A 931 33.44 -1.87 -8.08
C ASP A 931 33.22 -0.79 -9.14
N GLY A 932 33.54 0.44 -8.76
CA GLY A 932 33.68 1.62 -9.56
C GLY A 932 32.57 1.89 -10.57
N GLY A 933 31.91 3.02 -10.42
CA GLY A 933 30.98 3.57 -11.41
C GLY A 933 31.58 3.62 -12.82
N SER A 934 31.83 2.46 -13.37
CA SER A 934 32.20 2.26 -14.76
C SER A 934 30.95 2.26 -15.60
N SER A 935 31.01 3.04 -16.65
CA SER A 935 30.04 3.26 -17.72
C SER A 935 29.00 2.16 -17.89
N PRO A 936 27.73 2.50 -18.18
CA PRO A 936 26.70 1.52 -18.49
C PRO A 936 27.23 0.53 -19.53
N PRO A 937 26.83 -0.75 -19.49
CA PRO A 937 27.30 -1.73 -20.44
C PRO A 937 27.10 -1.21 -21.85
N SER A 938 28.20 -1.05 -22.59
CA SER A 938 28.17 -0.60 -23.97
C SER A 938 27.23 -1.51 -24.77
N PRO A 939 26.38 -0.98 -25.64
CA PRO A 939 25.51 -1.81 -26.46
C PRO A 939 26.36 -2.82 -27.21
N LYS A 940 26.07 -4.10 -27.02
CA LYS A 940 26.77 -5.17 -27.76
C LYS A 940 26.68 -4.84 -29.24
N LYS A 941 27.84 -4.52 -29.86
CA LYS A 941 27.96 -4.39 -31.30
C LYS A 941 27.32 -5.62 -31.93
N ARG A 942 26.22 -5.43 -32.65
CA ARG A 942 25.68 -6.48 -33.49
C ARG A 942 26.79 -6.92 -34.43
N VAL A 943 27.35 -8.09 -34.16
CA VAL A 943 28.16 -8.79 -35.17
C VAL A 943 27.19 -9.17 -36.27
N ARG A 944 27.28 -8.46 -37.40
CA ARG A 944 26.65 -8.91 -38.64
C ARG A 944 27.24 -10.26 -38.98
N ARG A 945 26.49 -11.29 -38.92
CA ARG A 945 26.59 -12.51 -39.75
C ARG A 945 25.22 -12.89 -40.21
#